data_d521db9e0542444b175b2727d664e58f
#
_entry.id   d521db9e0542444b175b2727d664e58f
#
_cell.length_a   1.000
_cell.length_b   1.000
_cell.length_c   1.000
_cell.angle_alpha   90.00
_cell.angle_beta   90.00
_cell.angle_gamma   90.00
#
_symmetry.space_group_name_H-M   'P 1'
#
loop_
_entity.id
_entity.type
_entity.pdbx_description
1 polymer ?
#
loop_
_entity_poly.entity_id
_entity_poly.type
_entity_poly.pdbx_seq_one_letter_code
_entity_poly.pdbx_strand_id
1 'polypeptide(L)'
;MKKIAVFASGDGSNFQALADAAKAGLLGGEIIFLVSSLEKAGVLKRAAFLGIESLILKPADFKNSEDYDQRLVDECQKREIDLICLAGFMTQIGPKMIKAFPWKILNIHPSLLPAFGGKGFYGILVHEEVVKSGVRVSGCTVHLIDEEYDRGKIILQEAVSVFDSDDAKSLSERVLEAEHRLYPKAVRLFCEGKVELLKTGVRIKPSKDSGLKKRALISVSDKRGIVAFAKGLVGLGFEIVSSSGTAEVLKNNGIPVTTVEEVTGFPEVFSGRVKTLHPLIFGGILMRRKNQEDAAEAKKLSITPFDLVCVNLYPFSDAAQKAASAFEPEVVEQIDIGGAALIRAAAKNFDSVSTVVSPKDYPEILKELEMGEGRLSLSRRQALSQQAFEHTASYDASIAEFFQIEKEEFPQVLNLRLSKVQGLRYGENPHQKAALYRRLGDEPSFEQLSGKELSYNNLLDAYCAWDCVSDFDGPACAIFKHATPSGVAAQKTLLESFDRAWEADPISAFGSILAFNQIVGVEIAEKLANRFVEVIEAVDFDSGALTLLMKKPNLRILRRKLKRDLKIQWRSLGTEILAGEPDAVVLGKDWKIVSKRKPNAQEEMALRFAWVVSKHVRSNAIALAGPGFTVGLGAGQMSRVDSVHLAGVKYKMWLKNHPEPSPLVLASDAFFPFADGIEAAASLGISAIIHPGGSVRDSEVISAADQHHLAMILTGIRHFRH
;
A
#
# COMPACT_ATOMS: atom_id res chain seq x y z
N MET A 1 5.99 27.85 15.10
CA MET A 1 7.09 27.07 14.48
C MET A 1 7.98 28.07 13.75
N LYS A 2 9.30 27.88 13.69
CA LYS A 2 10.21 28.78 12.97
C LYS A 2 10.01 28.66 11.48
N LYS A 3 9.92 29.79 10.76
CA LYS A 3 9.81 29.86 9.30
C LYS A 3 11.21 29.89 8.68
N ILE A 4 11.52 28.91 7.83
CA ILE A 4 12.85 28.72 7.25
C ILE A 4 12.82 29.00 5.76
N ALA A 5 13.76 29.79 5.26
CA ALA A 5 14.08 29.89 3.85
C ALA A 5 15.35 29.09 3.54
N VAL A 6 15.37 28.40 2.41
CA VAL A 6 16.56 27.71 1.91
C VAL A 6 17.02 28.38 0.62
N PHE A 7 18.32 28.72 0.54
CA PHE A 7 18.93 29.26 -0.65
C PHE A 7 19.83 28.18 -1.27
N ALA A 8 19.56 27.80 -2.53
CA ALA A 8 20.28 26.74 -3.21
C ALA A 8 20.32 26.95 -4.72
N SER A 9 21.46 26.63 -5.36
CA SER A 9 21.66 26.83 -6.80
C SER A 9 22.09 25.55 -7.54
N GLY A 10 22.23 24.42 -6.85
CA GLY A 10 22.62 23.12 -7.40
C GLY A 10 21.48 22.10 -7.46
N ASP A 11 21.84 20.81 -7.40
CA ASP A 11 20.89 19.69 -7.43
C ASP A 11 19.96 19.62 -6.20
N GLY A 12 20.35 20.27 -5.08
CA GLY A 12 19.52 20.40 -3.89
C GLY A 12 19.50 19.17 -2.98
N SER A 13 20.57 18.38 -2.90
CA SER A 13 20.65 17.25 -1.98
C SER A 13 20.56 17.67 -0.53
N ASN A 14 21.27 18.72 -0.11
CA ASN A 14 21.17 19.32 1.22
C ASN A 14 19.77 19.93 1.49
N PHE A 15 19.15 20.56 0.49
CA PHE A 15 17.74 20.99 0.60
C PHE A 15 16.82 19.81 0.85
N GLN A 16 17.01 18.69 0.15
CA GLN A 16 16.21 17.48 0.35
C GLN A 16 16.39 16.93 1.78
N ALA A 17 17.61 16.87 2.30
CA ALA A 17 17.88 16.41 3.67
C ALA A 17 17.19 17.32 4.71
N LEU A 18 17.19 18.63 4.53
CA LEU A 18 16.45 19.56 5.38
C LEU A 18 14.93 19.36 5.26
N ALA A 19 14.41 19.17 4.05
CA ALA A 19 12.98 18.97 3.81
C ALA A 19 12.48 17.64 4.38
N ASP A 20 13.26 16.57 4.26
CA ASP A 20 12.95 15.26 4.85
C ASP A 20 12.91 15.36 6.37
N ALA A 21 13.87 16.06 6.99
CA ALA A 21 13.88 16.31 8.42
C ALA A 21 12.71 17.19 8.88
N ALA A 22 12.29 18.18 8.08
CA ALA A 22 11.12 19.01 8.36
C ALA A 22 9.83 18.16 8.31
N LYS A 23 9.68 17.34 7.27
CA LYS A 23 8.54 16.42 7.11
C LYS A 23 8.46 15.40 8.25
N ALA A 24 9.59 14.91 8.71
CA ALA A 24 9.69 14.02 9.89
C ALA A 24 9.45 14.76 11.22
N GLY A 25 9.27 16.08 11.24
CA GLY A 25 9.12 16.87 12.47
C GLY A 25 10.40 16.97 13.33
N LEU A 26 11.55 16.71 12.71
CA LEU A 26 12.87 16.69 13.39
C LEU A 26 13.67 17.97 13.20
N LEU A 27 13.20 18.92 12.35
CA LEU A 27 13.93 20.15 12.05
C LEU A 27 13.69 21.28 13.06
N GLY A 28 12.58 21.23 13.82
CA GLY A 28 12.17 22.28 14.75
C GLY A 28 11.60 23.54 14.07
N GLY A 29 11.48 23.56 12.75
CA GLY A 29 10.94 24.63 11.92
C GLY A 29 10.31 24.09 10.64
N GLU A 30 9.69 24.97 9.87
CA GLU A 30 9.04 24.66 8.60
C GLU A 30 9.76 25.37 7.44
N ILE A 31 10.08 24.65 6.38
CA ILE A 31 10.65 25.24 5.16
C ILE A 31 9.49 25.75 4.31
N ILE A 32 9.34 27.08 4.23
CA ILE A 32 8.23 27.70 3.53
C ILE A 32 8.67 28.35 2.20
N PHE A 33 9.97 28.53 1.98
CA PHE A 33 10.47 29.30 0.86
C PHE A 33 11.83 28.80 0.37
N LEU A 34 11.98 28.70 -0.96
CA LEU A 34 13.25 28.41 -1.64
C LEU A 34 13.65 29.57 -2.54
N VAL A 35 14.92 29.98 -2.48
CA VAL A 35 15.52 30.92 -3.44
C VAL A 35 16.61 30.22 -4.24
N SER A 36 16.58 30.39 -5.57
CA SER A 36 17.65 29.92 -6.44
C SER A 36 18.17 31.05 -7.33
N SER A 37 19.48 31.09 -7.53
CA SER A 37 20.10 32.03 -8.49
C SER A 37 20.15 31.50 -9.93
N LEU A 38 19.74 30.24 -10.15
CA LEU A 38 19.78 29.57 -11.46
C LEU A 38 18.41 28.96 -11.83
N GLU A 39 17.95 29.23 -13.05
CA GLU A 39 16.66 28.73 -13.57
C GLU A 39 16.61 27.21 -13.74
N LYS A 40 17.74 26.61 -14.05
CA LYS A 40 17.83 25.16 -14.34
C LYS A 40 18.30 24.32 -13.14
N ALA A 41 18.33 24.91 -11.95
CA ALA A 41 18.76 24.23 -10.74
C ALA A 41 17.84 23.03 -10.42
N GLY A 42 18.43 21.87 -10.13
CA GLY A 42 17.70 20.64 -9.77
C GLY A 42 16.83 20.81 -8.53
N VAL A 43 17.24 21.67 -7.61
CA VAL A 43 16.50 22.00 -6.38
C VAL A 43 15.07 22.53 -6.65
N LEU A 44 14.85 23.26 -7.75
CA LEU A 44 13.53 23.78 -8.10
C LEU A 44 12.50 22.67 -8.37
N LYS A 45 12.93 21.56 -9.00
CA LYS A 45 12.07 20.38 -9.20
C LYS A 45 11.70 19.72 -7.87
N ARG A 46 12.65 19.67 -6.93
CA ARG A 46 12.41 19.12 -5.59
C ARG A 46 11.42 19.99 -4.81
N ALA A 47 11.59 21.30 -4.83
CA ALA A 47 10.68 22.24 -4.17
C ALA A 47 9.25 22.14 -4.73
N ALA A 48 9.09 22.09 -6.06
CA ALA A 48 7.80 21.91 -6.72
C ALA A 48 7.12 20.58 -6.32
N PHE A 49 7.87 19.48 -6.25
CA PHE A 49 7.37 18.18 -5.81
C PHE A 49 6.90 18.19 -4.34
N LEU A 50 7.56 18.98 -3.50
CA LEU A 50 7.25 19.13 -2.08
C LEU A 50 6.20 20.23 -1.79
N GLY A 51 5.75 20.96 -2.81
CA GLY A 51 4.79 22.06 -2.65
C GLY A 51 5.39 23.31 -1.96
N ILE A 52 6.73 23.46 -1.97
CA ILE A 52 7.42 24.61 -1.35
C ILE A 52 7.52 25.75 -2.37
N GLU A 53 7.09 26.94 -1.96
CA GLU A 53 7.19 28.15 -2.79
C GLU A 53 8.64 28.42 -3.18
N SER A 54 8.89 28.66 -4.46
CA SER A 54 10.24 28.95 -4.96
C SER A 54 10.32 30.24 -5.77
N LEU A 55 11.43 30.94 -5.64
CA LEU A 55 11.72 32.17 -6.35
C LEU A 55 13.09 32.09 -7.02
N ILE A 56 13.15 32.47 -8.30
CA ILE A 56 14.40 32.56 -9.05
C ILE A 56 14.81 34.01 -9.07
N LEU A 57 15.99 34.29 -8.50
CA LEU A 57 16.59 35.62 -8.50
C LEU A 57 18.00 35.51 -9.05
N LYS A 58 18.23 36.01 -10.26
CA LYS A 58 19.55 35.99 -10.90
C LYS A 58 20.28 37.32 -10.58
N PRO A 59 21.52 37.27 -10.08
CA PRO A 59 22.30 38.49 -9.86
C PRO A 59 22.40 39.39 -11.11
N ALA A 60 22.45 38.80 -12.31
CA ALA A 60 22.54 39.50 -13.58
C ALA A 60 21.30 40.33 -13.94
N ASP A 61 20.15 40.10 -13.32
CA ASP A 61 18.91 40.85 -13.55
C ASP A 61 18.86 42.18 -12.78
N PHE A 62 19.88 42.45 -11.96
CA PHE A 62 19.96 43.63 -11.10
C PHE A 62 21.09 44.58 -11.56
N LYS A 63 20.91 45.86 -11.30
CA LYS A 63 21.88 46.89 -11.70
C LYS A 63 23.23 46.75 -10.98
N ASN A 64 23.20 46.26 -9.75
CA ASN A 64 24.37 46.07 -8.90
C ASN A 64 24.06 45.00 -7.81
N SER A 65 25.08 44.61 -7.08
CA SER A 65 24.96 43.59 -6.01
C SER A 65 24.13 44.09 -4.81
N GLU A 66 24.07 45.41 -4.58
CA GLU A 66 23.29 45.98 -3.48
C GLU A 66 21.78 45.88 -3.73
N ASP A 67 21.33 46.12 -4.99
CA ASP A 67 19.93 45.96 -5.35
C ASP A 67 19.47 44.49 -5.29
N TYR A 68 20.34 43.58 -5.69
CA TYR A 68 20.10 42.14 -5.54
C TYR A 68 19.97 41.75 -4.08
N ASP A 69 20.89 42.20 -3.24
CA ASP A 69 20.89 41.91 -1.81
C ASP A 69 19.64 42.47 -1.12
N GLN A 70 19.26 43.74 -1.48
CA GLN A 70 18.02 44.34 -0.98
C GLN A 70 16.79 43.51 -1.36
N ARG A 71 16.72 43.02 -2.60
CA ARG A 71 15.60 42.17 -3.02
C ARG A 71 15.49 40.89 -2.23
N LEU A 72 16.60 40.25 -1.90
CA LEU A 72 16.61 39.05 -1.02
C LEU A 72 16.08 39.40 0.37
N VAL A 73 16.48 40.55 0.93
CA VAL A 73 15.96 41.03 2.24
C VAL A 73 14.45 41.20 2.18
N ASP A 74 13.93 41.91 1.18
CA ASP A 74 12.49 42.20 1.03
C ASP A 74 11.66 40.92 0.92
N GLU A 75 12.13 39.94 0.14
CA GLU A 75 11.42 38.68 -0.05
C GLU A 75 11.38 37.83 1.23
N CYS A 76 12.47 37.85 1.99
CA CYS A 76 12.54 37.13 3.28
C CYS A 76 11.69 37.84 4.35
N GLN A 77 11.74 39.16 4.43
CA GLN A 77 10.95 39.92 5.41
C GLN A 77 9.44 39.81 5.12
N LYS A 78 9.05 39.90 3.86
CA LYS A 78 7.64 39.74 3.42
C LYS A 78 7.03 38.43 3.90
N ARG A 79 7.84 37.36 4.03
CA ARG A 79 7.41 36.03 4.47
C ARG A 79 7.69 35.78 5.95
N GLU A 80 8.20 36.77 6.65
CA GLU A 80 8.56 36.69 8.08
C GLU A 80 9.52 35.53 8.37
N ILE A 81 10.59 35.40 7.56
CA ILE A 81 11.59 34.34 7.71
C ILE A 81 12.36 34.51 9.02
N ASP A 82 12.43 33.45 9.82
CA ASP A 82 13.17 33.39 11.07
C ASP A 82 14.62 32.95 10.89
N LEU A 83 14.88 32.10 9.89
CA LEU A 83 16.16 31.46 9.65
C LEU A 83 16.38 31.26 8.15
N ILE A 84 17.59 31.50 7.68
CA ILE A 84 18.01 31.26 6.31
C ILE A 84 19.08 30.17 6.31
N CYS A 85 18.94 29.17 5.44
CA CYS A 85 19.86 28.05 5.27
C CYS A 85 20.49 28.10 3.87
N LEU A 86 21.79 28.25 3.76
CA LEU A 86 22.52 28.19 2.50
C LEU A 86 22.91 26.74 2.23
N ALA A 87 22.35 26.16 1.18
CA ALA A 87 22.49 24.75 0.80
C ALA A 87 23.09 24.64 -0.63
N GLY A 88 24.34 25.03 -0.77
CA GLY A 88 24.99 25.13 -2.08
C GLY A 88 24.50 26.35 -2.89
N PHE A 89 24.40 27.49 -2.22
CA PHE A 89 24.07 28.76 -2.86
C PHE A 89 25.33 29.43 -3.34
N MET A 90 25.47 29.57 -4.66
CA MET A 90 26.73 30.01 -5.31
C MET A 90 26.91 31.51 -5.34
N THR A 91 25.90 32.30 -4.94
CA THR A 91 25.96 33.77 -4.94
C THR A 91 26.34 34.26 -3.56
N GLN A 92 27.25 35.25 -3.50
CA GLN A 92 27.66 35.85 -2.24
C GLN A 92 26.47 36.57 -1.58
N ILE A 93 26.31 36.34 -0.29
CA ILE A 93 25.36 37.06 0.56
C ILE A 93 25.97 38.44 0.87
N GLY A 94 25.21 39.48 0.61
CA GLY A 94 25.68 40.85 0.78
C GLY A 94 25.47 41.39 2.20
N PRO A 95 26.08 42.60 2.46
CA PRO A 95 26.03 43.22 3.79
C PRO A 95 24.60 43.56 4.27
N LYS A 96 23.66 43.86 3.36
CA LYS A 96 22.26 44.18 3.72
C LYS A 96 21.54 42.93 4.28
N MET A 97 21.76 41.77 3.70
CA MET A 97 21.22 40.51 4.21
C MET A 97 21.79 40.17 5.57
N ILE A 98 23.11 40.26 5.75
CA ILE A 98 23.79 39.98 7.03
C ILE A 98 23.25 40.93 8.11
N LYS A 99 23.08 42.22 7.81
CA LYS A 99 22.53 43.21 8.72
C LYS A 99 21.03 43.00 9.02
N ALA A 100 20.24 42.57 8.05
CA ALA A 100 18.81 42.29 8.25
C ALA A 100 18.55 40.99 9.03
N PHE A 101 19.43 39.99 8.90
CA PHE A 101 19.33 38.71 9.54
C PHE A 101 20.57 38.36 10.37
N PRO A 102 20.93 39.17 11.39
CA PRO A 102 22.14 39.00 12.15
C PRO A 102 22.12 37.67 12.89
N TRP A 103 23.12 36.83 12.62
CA TRP A 103 23.26 35.48 13.19
C TRP A 103 22.09 34.54 12.94
N LYS A 104 21.33 34.79 11.82
CA LYS A 104 20.20 33.96 11.40
C LYS A 104 20.41 33.36 10.00
N ILE A 105 21.65 33.31 9.52
CA ILE A 105 22.01 32.72 8.23
C ILE A 105 23.03 31.62 8.53
N LEU A 106 22.68 30.37 8.23
CA LEU A 106 23.51 29.19 8.35
C LEU A 106 24.02 28.75 7.00
N ASN A 107 25.31 28.37 6.96
CA ASN A 107 25.92 27.76 5.78
C ASN A 107 26.45 26.38 6.10
N ILE A 108 26.38 25.46 5.15
CA ILE A 108 27.09 24.18 5.15
C ILE A 108 28.29 24.26 4.21
N HIS A 109 29.48 23.99 4.70
CA HIS A 109 30.72 24.02 3.94
C HIS A 109 31.36 22.62 3.93
N PRO A 110 31.82 22.11 2.75
CA PRO A 110 32.28 20.72 2.60
C PRO A 110 33.72 20.48 3.05
N SER A 111 34.17 21.17 4.12
CA SER A 111 35.45 20.92 4.79
C SER A 111 35.38 21.20 6.30
N LEU A 112 36.42 20.85 7.03
CA LEU A 112 36.57 21.20 8.41
C LEU A 112 37.18 22.63 8.51
N LEU A 113 36.36 23.66 8.55
CA LEU A 113 36.80 25.03 8.69
C LEU A 113 37.67 25.20 9.95
N PRO A 114 38.71 26.05 9.90
CA PRO A 114 39.06 27.00 8.85
C PRO A 114 39.90 26.42 7.70
N ALA A 115 40.20 25.11 7.69
CA ALA A 115 40.91 24.48 6.58
C ALA A 115 40.04 24.40 5.31
N PHE A 116 40.68 24.64 4.17
CA PHE A 116 40.01 24.54 2.82
C PHE A 116 38.72 25.38 2.72
N GLY A 117 38.67 26.54 3.34
CA GLY A 117 37.60 27.54 3.27
C GLY A 117 38.09 28.86 2.70
N GLY A 118 37.16 29.76 2.40
CA GLY A 118 37.40 31.07 1.86
C GLY A 118 37.17 31.19 0.35
N LYS A 119 37.49 32.33 -0.23
CA LYS A 119 37.21 32.65 -1.64
C LYS A 119 37.88 31.65 -2.57
N GLY A 120 37.06 30.97 -3.42
CA GLY A 120 37.54 29.96 -4.39
C GLY A 120 37.37 28.51 -3.95
N PHE A 121 37.08 28.24 -2.67
CA PHE A 121 36.84 26.90 -2.16
C PHE A 121 35.34 26.59 -2.11
N TYR A 122 34.82 25.88 -3.11
CA TYR A 122 33.42 25.46 -3.18
C TYR A 122 33.24 24.17 -4.00
N GLY A 123 32.24 23.39 -3.67
CA GLY A 123 31.86 22.17 -4.38
C GLY A 123 33.04 21.20 -4.50
N ILE A 124 33.24 20.63 -5.69
CA ILE A 124 34.25 19.62 -5.96
C ILE A 124 35.69 20.14 -5.77
N LEU A 125 35.91 21.44 -5.97
CA LEU A 125 37.24 22.06 -5.82
C LEU A 125 37.82 21.91 -4.41
N VAL A 126 36.96 21.90 -3.41
CA VAL A 126 37.39 21.65 -2.02
C VAL A 126 37.97 20.24 -1.88
N HIS A 127 37.31 19.24 -2.45
CA HIS A 127 37.73 17.86 -2.36
C HIS A 127 38.97 17.56 -3.20
N GLU A 128 39.12 18.21 -4.35
CA GLU A 128 40.34 18.16 -5.16
C GLU A 128 41.56 18.66 -4.37
N GLU A 129 41.42 19.78 -3.67
CA GLU A 129 42.54 20.33 -2.88
C GLU A 129 42.82 19.51 -1.61
N VAL A 130 41.79 18.97 -0.97
CA VAL A 130 41.92 18.02 0.13
C VAL A 130 42.75 16.80 -0.26
N VAL A 131 42.37 16.14 -1.38
CA VAL A 131 43.07 14.95 -1.89
C VAL A 131 44.52 15.30 -2.25
N LYS A 132 44.72 16.41 -2.97
CA LYS A 132 46.04 16.91 -3.38
C LYS A 132 46.95 17.25 -2.18
N SER A 133 46.38 17.77 -1.10
CA SER A 133 47.14 18.13 0.12
C SER A 133 47.64 16.93 0.93
N GLY A 134 47.12 15.72 0.69
CA GLY A 134 47.47 14.48 1.36
C GLY A 134 47.02 14.39 2.82
N VAL A 135 46.07 15.22 3.27
CA VAL A 135 45.50 15.14 4.62
C VAL A 135 44.72 13.85 4.79
N ARG A 136 44.69 13.30 6.00
CA ARG A 136 44.00 12.04 6.31
C ARG A 136 42.60 12.21 6.88
N VAL A 137 42.20 13.45 7.16
CA VAL A 137 40.89 13.78 7.72
C VAL A 137 40.32 15.00 6.98
N SER A 138 39.11 14.91 6.51
CA SER A 138 38.29 16.00 5.98
C SER A 138 36.95 16.01 6.73
N GLY A 139 35.92 16.63 6.18
CA GLY A 139 34.59 16.63 6.77
C GLY A 139 33.72 17.77 6.28
N CYS A 140 32.73 18.14 7.08
CA CYS A 140 31.89 19.30 6.79
C CYS A 140 31.69 20.18 8.02
N THR A 141 31.33 21.43 7.79
CA THR A 141 31.13 22.45 8.84
C THR A 141 29.81 23.17 8.61
N VAL A 142 28.99 23.26 9.67
CA VAL A 142 27.85 24.20 9.69
C VAL A 142 28.26 25.39 10.56
N HIS A 143 28.19 26.59 9.96
CA HIS A 143 28.57 27.83 10.62
C HIS A 143 27.55 28.95 10.34
N LEU A 144 27.55 29.95 11.19
CA LEU A 144 26.81 31.18 10.99
C LEU A 144 27.57 32.08 9.99
N ILE A 145 26.84 32.80 9.14
CA ILE A 145 27.46 33.76 8.22
C ILE A 145 27.73 35.08 8.93
N ASP A 146 28.90 35.66 8.65
CA ASP A 146 29.30 37.01 8.99
C ASP A 146 29.86 37.74 7.73
N GLU A 147 30.55 38.84 7.93
CA GLU A 147 31.08 39.68 6.82
C GLU A 147 32.31 39.05 6.12
N GLU A 148 32.96 38.07 6.73
CA GLU A 148 34.11 37.37 6.16
C GLU A 148 33.75 35.98 5.63
N TYR A 149 34.29 35.60 4.45
CA TYR A 149 34.02 34.32 3.82
C TYR A 149 34.47 33.15 4.70
N ASP A 150 33.56 32.26 5.04
CA ASP A 150 33.76 31.00 5.80
C ASP A 150 34.48 31.19 7.16
N ARG A 151 34.36 32.39 7.75
CA ARG A 151 34.96 32.77 9.04
C ARG A 151 33.95 32.89 10.17
N GLY A 152 32.67 32.80 9.88
CA GLY A 152 31.63 32.90 10.88
C GLY A 152 31.65 31.79 11.91
N LYS A 153 30.90 31.97 13.00
CA LYS A 153 30.94 31.09 14.17
C LYS A 153 30.46 29.69 13.86
N ILE A 154 31.30 28.70 14.11
CA ILE A 154 31.01 27.27 13.87
C ILE A 154 29.98 26.78 14.88
N ILE A 155 28.91 26.13 14.39
CA ILE A 155 27.88 25.48 15.19
C ILE A 155 28.24 24.01 15.39
N LEU A 156 28.47 23.26 14.32
CA LEU A 156 28.82 21.85 14.33
C LEU A 156 29.84 21.52 13.24
N GLN A 157 30.65 20.49 13.49
CA GLN A 157 31.52 19.87 12.49
C GLN A 157 31.43 18.37 12.58
N GLU A 158 31.57 17.69 11.45
CA GLU A 158 31.68 16.23 11.36
C GLU A 158 32.87 15.85 10.50
N ALA A 159 33.77 15.03 11.07
CA ALA A 159 34.99 14.58 10.40
C ALA A 159 34.73 13.28 9.62
N VAL A 160 35.37 13.16 8.46
CA VAL A 160 35.40 11.94 7.63
C VAL A 160 36.84 11.57 7.31
N SER A 161 37.13 10.27 7.22
CA SER A 161 38.46 9.78 6.82
C SER A 161 38.72 10.02 5.34
N VAL A 162 39.97 10.37 5.00
CA VAL A 162 40.45 10.42 3.61
C VAL A 162 41.36 9.19 3.41
N PHE A 163 40.99 8.33 2.44
CA PHE A 163 41.69 7.09 2.12
C PHE A 163 42.70 7.30 0.98
N ASP A 164 43.74 6.48 0.93
CA ASP A 164 44.76 6.55 -0.15
C ASP A 164 44.18 6.33 -1.53
N SER A 165 43.04 5.63 -1.62
CA SER A 165 42.32 5.33 -2.86
C SER A 165 41.30 6.40 -3.26
N ASP A 166 41.17 7.47 -2.48
CA ASP A 166 40.16 8.49 -2.79
C ASP A 166 40.57 9.40 -3.96
N ASP A 167 39.62 9.62 -4.83
CA ASP A 167 39.58 10.77 -5.71
C ASP A 167 38.63 11.87 -5.15
N ALA A 168 38.58 13.01 -5.79
CA ALA A 168 37.72 14.09 -5.38
C ALA A 168 36.23 13.69 -5.33
N LYS A 169 35.80 12.79 -6.20
CA LYS A 169 34.42 12.32 -6.28
C LYS A 169 34.05 11.41 -5.13
N SER A 170 34.85 10.37 -4.84
CA SER A 170 34.62 9.43 -3.75
C SER A 170 34.63 10.12 -2.38
N LEU A 171 35.54 11.07 -2.20
CA LEU A 171 35.56 11.91 -1.00
C LEU A 171 34.34 12.80 -0.90
N SER A 172 33.92 13.45 -2.00
CA SER A 172 32.73 14.29 -2.06
C SER A 172 31.46 13.52 -1.66
N GLU A 173 31.27 12.29 -2.16
CA GLU A 173 30.14 11.44 -1.81
C GLU A 173 30.10 11.14 -0.29
N ARG A 174 31.25 10.82 0.31
CA ARG A 174 31.37 10.56 1.75
C ARG A 174 31.12 11.81 2.61
N VAL A 175 31.63 12.98 2.20
CA VAL A 175 31.38 14.26 2.88
C VAL A 175 29.91 14.65 2.75
N LEU A 176 29.28 14.43 1.59
CA LEU A 176 27.87 14.73 1.38
C LEU A 176 26.95 13.91 2.32
N GLU A 177 27.27 12.65 2.59
CA GLU A 177 26.55 11.85 3.59
C GLU A 177 26.65 12.48 5.00
N ALA A 178 27.81 13.00 5.36
CA ALA A 178 28.00 13.71 6.63
C ALA A 178 27.22 15.04 6.66
N GLU A 179 27.20 15.79 5.56
CA GLU A 179 26.41 17.02 5.44
C GLU A 179 24.93 16.77 5.65
N HIS A 180 24.37 15.70 5.04
CA HIS A 180 22.97 15.32 5.16
C HIS A 180 22.56 14.97 6.60
N ARG A 181 23.49 14.52 7.45
CA ARG A 181 23.27 14.29 8.89
C ARG A 181 23.45 15.57 9.70
N LEU A 182 24.54 16.29 9.42
CA LEU A 182 24.97 17.43 10.23
C LEU A 182 24.10 18.66 10.07
N TYR A 183 23.68 18.97 8.83
CA TYR A 183 22.94 20.19 8.54
C TYR A 183 21.55 20.23 9.19
N PRO A 184 20.69 19.20 9.07
CA PRO A 184 19.41 19.16 9.78
C PRO A 184 19.58 19.27 11.30
N LYS A 185 20.62 18.63 11.85
CA LYS A 185 20.94 18.68 13.29
C LYS A 185 21.27 20.12 13.74
N ALA A 186 22.10 20.84 13.01
CA ALA A 186 22.47 22.21 13.32
C ALA A 186 21.27 23.17 13.23
N VAL A 187 20.45 23.03 12.19
CA VAL A 187 19.21 23.79 12.01
C VAL A 187 18.23 23.54 13.16
N ARG A 188 18.06 22.29 13.56
CA ARG A 188 17.23 21.95 14.73
C ARG A 188 17.72 22.63 16.01
N LEU A 189 19.01 22.52 16.33
CA LEU A 189 19.58 23.17 17.51
C LEU A 189 19.35 24.67 17.54
N PHE A 190 19.42 25.32 16.35
CA PHE A 190 19.13 26.73 16.23
C PHE A 190 17.63 27.01 16.46
N CYS A 191 16.73 26.27 15.82
CA CYS A 191 15.28 26.40 15.97
C CYS A 191 14.80 26.17 17.40
N GLU A 192 15.42 25.24 18.12
CA GLU A 192 15.15 24.95 19.53
C GLU A 192 15.76 25.98 20.52
N GLY A 193 16.48 27.01 20.03
CA GLY A 193 17.12 28.03 20.86
C GLY A 193 18.27 27.50 21.70
N LYS A 194 18.91 26.40 21.28
CA LYS A 194 20.04 25.77 21.96
C LYS A 194 21.41 26.35 21.56
N VAL A 195 21.43 27.11 20.48
CA VAL A 195 22.64 27.79 20.00
C VAL A 195 22.81 29.12 20.76
N GLU A 196 23.80 29.18 21.65
CA GLU A 196 24.15 30.38 22.40
C GLU A 196 25.42 31.01 21.82
N LEU A 197 25.32 32.27 21.41
CA LEU A 197 26.44 33.03 20.85
C LEU A 197 27.36 33.50 21.96
N LEU A 198 28.64 33.14 21.91
CA LEU A 198 29.70 33.64 22.80
C LEU A 198 30.59 34.65 22.06
N LYS A 199 31.46 35.36 22.75
CA LYS A 199 32.44 36.25 22.10
C LYS A 199 33.34 35.51 21.11
N THR A 200 33.80 34.31 21.47
CA THR A 200 34.77 33.51 20.70
C THR A 200 34.16 32.24 20.04
N GLY A 201 32.87 32.15 19.81
CA GLY A 201 32.26 30.97 19.17
C GLY A 201 30.80 30.75 19.56
N VAL A 202 30.40 29.50 19.60
CA VAL A 202 29.05 29.07 19.94
C VAL A 202 29.09 28.04 21.06
N ARG A 203 28.18 28.15 22.01
CA ARG A 203 27.93 27.09 23.01
C ARG A 203 26.59 26.40 22.65
N ILE A 204 26.60 25.08 22.58
CA ILE A 204 25.37 24.29 22.49
C ILE A 204 24.87 24.01 23.90
N LYS A 205 23.71 24.56 24.25
CA LYS A 205 23.07 24.30 25.55
C LYS A 205 22.66 22.81 25.62
N PRO A 206 23.01 22.10 26.71
CA PRO A 206 22.55 20.74 26.90
C PRO A 206 21.03 20.68 26.93
N SER A 207 20.45 19.61 26.42
CA SER A 207 19.00 19.36 26.61
C SER A 207 18.73 19.12 28.10
N LYS A 208 17.62 19.62 28.65
CA LYS A 208 17.24 19.45 30.06
C LYS A 208 17.17 17.97 30.51
N ASP A 209 17.13 17.03 29.55
CA ASP A 209 17.05 15.58 29.78
C ASP A 209 18.38 14.84 29.64
N SER A 210 19.53 15.54 29.58
CA SER A 210 20.86 14.95 29.30
C SER A 210 21.45 14.12 30.44
N GLY A 211 20.74 13.86 31.53
CA GLY A 211 21.22 13.10 32.69
C GLY A 211 20.65 11.68 32.82
N LEU A 212 19.55 11.35 32.17
CA LEU A 212 18.93 10.01 32.24
C LEU A 212 19.34 9.19 31.01
N LYS A 213 19.90 7.99 31.25
CA LYS A 213 20.12 7.00 30.17
C LYS A 213 18.78 6.66 29.54
N LYS A 214 18.70 6.68 28.19
CA LYS A 214 17.53 6.21 27.48
C LYS A 214 17.36 4.71 27.63
N ARG A 215 16.15 4.21 27.76
CA ARG A 215 15.88 2.79 27.95
C ARG A 215 14.94 2.25 26.86
N ALA A 216 15.27 1.09 26.31
CA ALA A 216 14.43 0.36 25.40
C ALA A 216 14.03 -1.00 26.01
N LEU A 217 12.73 -1.29 26.06
CA LEU A 217 12.21 -2.62 26.38
C LEU A 217 12.05 -3.40 25.10
N ILE A 218 12.71 -4.56 24.98
CA ILE A 218 12.64 -5.41 23.79
C ILE A 218 12.16 -6.80 24.20
N SER A 219 10.99 -7.19 23.69
CA SER A 219 10.40 -8.52 23.92
C SER A 219 9.69 -8.98 22.64
N VAL A 220 10.39 -9.75 21.81
CA VAL A 220 9.89 -10.10 20.47
C VAL A 220 9.83 -11.63 20.30
N SER A 221 8.76 -12.08 19.63
CA SER A 221 8.63 -13.47 19.14
C SER A 221 9.38 -13.62 17.82
N ASP A 222 9.08 -12.77 16.84
CA ASP A 222 9.82 -12.70 15.57
C ASP A 222 11.14 -11.95 15.78
N LYS A 223 12.24 -12.69 15.68
CA LYS A 223 13.60 -12.19 15.94
C LYS A 223 14.34 -11.66 14.71
N ARG A 224 13.66 -11.57 13.54
CA ARG A 224 14.28 -11.05 12.32
C ARG A 224 14.71 -9.61 12.50
N GLY A 225 15.99 -9.32 12.25
CA GLY A 225 16.57 -7.98 12.31
C GLY A 225 16.78 -7.41 13.73
N ILE A 226 16.35 -8.11 14.82
CA ILE A 226 16.38 -7.57 16.18
C ILE A 226 17.81 -7.31 16.69
N VAL A 227 18.77 -8.13 16.28
CA VAL A 227 20.19 -7.96 16.68
C VAL A 227 20.75 -6.66 16.12
N ALA A 228 20.52 -6.38 14.84
CA ALA A 228 20.95 -5.15 14.18
C ALA A 228 20.25 -3.92 14.80
N PHE A 229 18.95 -4.04 15.08
CA PHE A 229 18.16 -2.99 15.71
C PHE A 229 18.68 -2.66 17.12
N ALA A 230 18.90 -3.68 17.96
CA ALA A 230 19.41 -3.50 19.32
C ALA A 230 20.84 -2.94 19.32
N LYS A 231 21.73 -3.36 18.41
CA LYS A 231 23.08 -2.77 18.24
C LYS A 231 22.99 -1.28 17.90
N GLY A 232 22.10 -0.90 16.98
CA GLY A 232 21.87 0.51 16.65
C GLY A 232 21.38 1.32 17.85
N LEU A 233 20.43 0.78 18.63
CA LEU A 233 19.94 1.44 19.85
C LEU A 233 21.06 1.63 20.89
N VAL A 234 21.92 0.62 21.13
CA VAL A 234 23.06 0.73 22.02
C VAL A 234 24.02 1.81 21.53
N GLY A 235 24.31 1.87 20.22
CA GLY A 235 25.13 2.94 19.61
C GLY A 235 24.55 4.34 19.83
N LEU A 236 23.23 4.46 19.97
CA LEU A 236 22.51 5.70 20.30
C LEU A 236 22.39 5.98 21.81
N GLY A 237 23.05 5.16 22.65
CA GLY A 237 23.08 5.30 24.08
C GLY A 237 21.89 4.74 24.85
N PHE A 238 21.12 3.83 24.25
CA PHE A 238 20.06 3.14 24.97
C PHE A 238 20.57 1.98 25.82
N GLU A 239 20.06 1.87 27.03
CA GLU A 239 20.10 0.68 27.85
C GLU A 239 18.99 -0.29 27.35
N ILE A 240 19.36 -1.54 27.11
CA ILE A 240 18.37 -2.55 26.64
C ILE A 240 17.88 -3.35 27.84
N VAL A 241 16.57 -3.34 28.04
CA VAL A 241 15.87 -4.26 28.94
C VAL A 241 15.13 -5.29 28.11
N SER A 242 15.21 -6.57 28.48
CA SER A 242 14.59 -7.62 27.65
C SER A 242 14.07 -8.81 28.50
N SER A 243 13.04 -9.49 27.97
CA SER A 243 12.54 -10.75 28.52
C SER A 243 13.40 -11.93 28.10
N SER A 244 13.35 -13.03 28.87
CA SER A 244 14.22 -14.22 28.82
C SER A 244 14.68 -14.66 27.43
N GLY A 245 13.78 -15.12 26.55
CA GLY A 245 14.17 -15.66 25.24
C GLY A 245 14.72 -14.64 24.24
N THR A 246 14.35 -13.34 24.37
CA THR A 246 14.94 -12.26 23.57
C THR A 246 16.26 -11.82 24.15
N ALA A 247 16.39 -11.75 25.50
CA ALA A 247 17.62 -11.42 26.18
C ALA A 247 18.74 -12.39 25.84
N GLU A 248 18.47 -13.68 25.80
CA GLU A 248 19.42 -14.72 25.42
C GLU A 248 19.98 -14.51 24.00
N VAL A 249 19.11 -14.26 23.02
CA VAL A 249 19.52 -13.99 21.64
C VAL A 249 20.42 -12.75 21.57
N LEU A 250 20.06 -11.69 22.28
CA LEU A 250 20.84 -10.44 22.28
C LEU A 250 22.21 -10.62 22.99
N LYS A 251 22.23 -11.28 24.16
CA LYS A 251 23.48 -11.58 24.91
C LYS A 251 24.44 -12.45 24.09
N ASN A 252 23.93 -13.50 23.41
CA ASN A 252 24.72 -14.38 22.54
C ASN A 252 25.33 -13.64 21.33
N ASN A 253 24.79 -12.47 20.97
CA ASN A 253 25.33 -11.61 19.92
C ASN A 253 26.14 -10.43 20.45
N GLY A 254 26.57 -10.50 21.73
CA GLY A 254 27.46 -9.51 22.35
C GLY A 254 26.79 -8.18 22.69
N ILE A 255 25.46 -8.12 22.81
CA ILE A 255 24.74 -6.92 23.20
C ILE A 255 24.52 -6.91 24.70
N PRO A 256 24.90 -5.81 25.41
CA PRO A 256 24.63 -5.67 26.83
C PRO A 256 23.12 -5.56 27.08
N VAL A 257 22.58 -6.46 27.90
CA VAL A 257 21.13 -6.54 28.19
C VAL A 257 20.93 -6.73 29.68
N THR A 258 20.08 -5.89 30.27
CA THR A 258 19.50 -6.08 31.61
C THR A 258 18.20 -6.89 31.44
N THR A 259 18.02 -7.93 32.22
CA THR A 259 16.78 -8.74 32.16
C THR A 259 15.64 -8.04 32.92
N VAL A 260 14.40 -8.37 32.54
CA VAL A 260 13.22 -7.88 33.29
C VAL A 260 13.27 -8.31 34.75
N GLU A 261 13.78 -9.51 35.03
CA GLU A 261 13.97 -10.05 36.37
C GLU A 261 14.99 -9.22 37.19
N GLU A 262 16.10 -8.80 36.55
CA GLU A 262 17.09 -7.91 37.20
C GLU A 262 16.50 -6.52 37.53
N VAL A 263 15.58 -6.01 36.69
CA VAL A 263 14.87 -4.74 36.90
C VAL A 263 13.82 -4.83 38.00
N THR A 264 13.07 -5.93 38.04
CA THR A 264 11.90 -6.09 38.93
C THR A 264 12.25 -6.73 40.27
N GLY A 265 13.35 -7.49 40.33
CA GLY A 265 13.66 -8.38 41.46
C GLY A 265 12.71 -9.54 41.60
N PHE A 266 11.84 -9.78 40.60
CA PHE A 266 10.82 -10.81 40.62
C PHE A 266 11.06 -11.84 39.49
N PRO A 267 11.16 -13.14 39.82
CA PRO A 267 11.43 -14.18 38.83
C PRO A 267 10.27 -14.38 37.89
N GLU A 268 10.54 -14.95 36.72
CA GLU A 268 9.54 -15.46 35.80
C GLU A 268 8.78 -16.64 36.46
N VAL A 269 7.45 -16.60 36.44
CA VAL A 269 6.60 -17.61 37.06
C VAL A 269 5.58 -18.21 36.08
N PHE A 270 5.05 -19.38 36.43
CA PHE A 270 4.05 -20.11 35.64
C PHE A 270 4.55 -20.40 34.21
N SER A 271 5.79 -20.88 34.08
CA SER A 271 6.41 -21.21 32.80
C SER A 271 6.41 -20.04 31.81
N GLY A 272 6.55 -18.80 32.31
CA GLY A 272 6.66 -17.60 31.48
C GLY A 272 5.35 -16.88 31.22
N ARG A 273 4.21 -17.34 31.72
CA ARG A 273 2.94 -16.63 31.61
C ARG A 273 2.96 -15.26 32.28
N VAL A 274 3.75 -15.11 33.37
CA VAL A 274 3.93 -13.84 34.07
C VAL A 274 5.44 -13.53 34.17
N LYS A 275 5.88 -12.57 33.37
CA LYS A 275 7.26 -12.12 33.34
C LYS A 275 7.42 -10.59 33.20
N THR A 276 6.53 -9.92 32.48
CA THR A 276 6.61 -8.48 32.22
C THR A 276 5.52 -7.68 32.93
N LEU A 277 4.50 -8.36 33.47
CA LEU A 277 3.36 -7.73 34.17
C LEU A 277 3.78 -7.30 35.59
N HIS A 278 4.57 -6.22 35.68
CA HIS A 278 5.08 -5.72 36.94
C HIS A 278 4.98 -4.19 37.03
N PRO A 279 4.65 -3.58 38.20
CA PRO A 279 4.50 -2.14 38.37
C PRO A 279 5.73 -1.32 37.93
N LEU A 280 6.98 -1.82 38.16
CA LEU A 280 8.20 -1.14 37.72
C LEU A 280 8.32 -1.07 36.20
N ILE A 281 7.82 -2.07 35.46
CA ILE A 281 7.82 -2.07 34.00
C ILE A 281 6.71 -1.17 33.46
N PHE A 282 5.45 -1.41 33.89
CA PHE A 282 4.31 -0.65 33.42
C PHE A 282 4.33 0.81 33.88
N GLY A 283 4.82 1.08 35.09
CA GLY A 283 5.04 2.44 35.58
C GLY A 283 6.08 3.18 34.73
N GLY A 284 7.18 2.52 34.37
CA GLY A 284 8.21 3.08 33.47
C GLY A 284 7.70 3.37 32.06
N ILE A 285 6.70 2.60 31.56
CA ILE A 285 6.07 2.82 30.26
C ILE A 285 4.98 3.90 30.33
N LEU A 286 4.11 3.89 31.37
CA LEU A 286 2.92 4.71 31.44
C LEU A 286 3.14 6.09 32.09
N MET A 287 4.28 6.33 32.73
CA MET A 287 4.65 7.60 33.36
C MET A 287 4.54 8.77 32.37
N ARG A 288 3.76 9.79 32.72
CA ARG A 288 3.64 11.05 31.99
C ARG A 288 4.82 11.95 32.33
N ARG A 289 5.85 12.00 31.48
CA ARG A 289 7.13 12.69 31.77
C ARG A 289 7.02 14.18 32.06
N LYS A 290 5.95 14.83 31.57
CA LYS A 290 5.68 16.27 31.81
C LYS A 290 4.90 16.51 33.10
N ASN A 291 4.38 15.46 33.76
CA ASN A 291 3.61 15.57 35.00
C ASN A 291 4.58 15.49 36.21
N GLN A 292 4.53 16.51 37.06
CA GLN A 292 5.42 16.60 38.22
C GLN A 292 5.11 15.57 39.30
N GLU A 293 3.83 15.22 39.48
CA GLU A 293 3.37 14.22 40.44
C GLU A 293 3.89 12.84 40.04
N ASP A 294 3.71 12.46 38.74
CA ASP A 294 4.21 11.19 38.19
C ASP A 294 5.75 11.10 38.40
N ALA A 295 6.48 12.20 38.16
CA ALA A 295 7.92 12.25 38.31
C ALA A 295 8.37 12.07 39.77
N ALA A 296 7.64 12.68 40.71
CA ALA A 296 7.90 12.54 42.14
C ALA A 296 7.60 11.11 42.63
N GLU A 297 6.50 10.54 42.20
CA GLU A 297 6.10 9.16 42.51
C GLU A 297 7.08 8.14 41.93
N ALA A 298 7.47 8.29 40.67
CA ALA A 298 8.45 7.42 40.01
C ALA A 298 9.80 7.45 40.76
N LYS A 299 10.26 8.65 41.22
CA LYS A 299 11.47 8.77 42.03
C LYS A 299 11.33 8.04 43.36
N LYS A 300 10.21 8.20 44.06
CA LYS A 300 9.91 7.55 45.33
C LYS A 300 9.92 6.03 45.24
N LEU A 301 9.38 5.49 44.12
CA LEU A 301 9.21 4.06 43.88
C LEU A 301 10.34 3.45 43.04
N SER A 302 11.42 4.24 42.75
CA SER A 302 12.54 3.81 41.90
C SER A 302 12.13 3.32 40.50
N ILE A 303 11.04 3.88 39.95
CA ILE A 303 10.56 3.57 38.60
C ILE A 303 11.42 4.33 37.59
N THR A 304 12.09 3.62 36.70
CA THR A 304 12.87 4.21 35.61
C THR A 304 12.07 4.19 34.30
N PRO A 305 11.88 5.34 33.61
CA PRO A 305 11.07 5.40 32.40
C PRO A 305 11.72 4.68 31.21
N PHE A 306 10.86 4.18 30.31
CA PHE A 306 11.23 3.65 28.99
C PHE A 306 10.98 4.69 27.90
N ASP A 307 11.89 4.78 26.92
CA ASP A 307 11.79 5.66 25.75
C ASP A 307 11.26 4.93 24.52
N LEU A 308 11.50 3.61 24.47
CA LEU A 308 11.09 2.75 23.37
C LEU A 308 10.65 1.39 23.91
N VAL A 309 9.56 0.88 23.35
CA VAL A 309 9.05 -0.47 23.59
C VAL A 309 8.94 -1.19 22.24
N CYS A 310 9.75 -2.22 22.04
CA CYS A 310 9.76 -3.06 20.85
C CYS A 310 9.21 -4.44 21.20
N VAL A 311 7.99 -4.72 20.77
CA VAL A 311 7.28 -5.96 21.09
C VAL A 311 6.49 -6.41 19.87
N ASN A 312 6.63 -7.68 19.50
CA ASN A 312 5.70 -8.35 18.59
C ASN A 312 5.17 -9.62 19.24
N LEU A 313 3.96 -9.99 18.83
CA LEU A 313 3.20 -11.08 19.45
C LEU A 313 3.56 -12.43 18.82
N TYR A 314 3.24 -13.51 19.51
CA TYR A 314 3.32 -14.85 18.96
C TYR A 314 2.43 -15.00 17.72
N PRO A 315 2.82 -15.81 16.71
CA PRO A 315 2.04 -16.00 15.49
C PRO A 315 0.81 -16.90 15.75
N PHE A 316 -0.13 -16.42 16.53
CA PHE A 316 -1.34 -17.14 16.93
C PHE A 316 -2.13 -17.66 15.73
N SER A 317 -2.25 -16.85 14.66
CA SER A 317 -2.98 -17.25 13.45
C SER A 317 -2.39 -18.50 12.80
N ASP A 318 -1.06 -18.68 12.82
CA ASP A 318 -0.39 -19.84 12.23
C ASP A 318 -0.62 -21.10 13.07
N ALA A 319 -0.67 -20.95 14.40
CA ALA A 319 -1.00 -22.04 15.32
C ALA A 319 -2.47 -22.43 15.19
N ALA A 320 -3.37 -21.44 15.17
CA ALA A 320 -4.80 -21.65 15.03
C ALA A 320 -5.21 -22.34 13.72
N GLN A 321 -4.52 -22.05 12.60
CA GLN A 321 -4.77 -22.72 11.32
C GLN A 321 -4.40 -24.21 11.32
N LYS A 322 -3.47 -24.64 12.17
CA LYS A 322 -3.01 -26.02 12.29
C LYS A 322 -3.78 -26.81 13.34
N ALA A 323 -4.59 -26.15 14.15
CA ALA A 323 -5.36 -26.77 15.20
C ALA A 323 -6.46 -27.68 14.65
N ALA A 324 -6.62 -28.83 15.25
CA ALA A 324 -7.68 -29.79 14.90
C ALA A 324 -9.04 -29.37 15.48
N SER A 325 -9.06 -28.59 16.58
CA SER A 325 -10.28 -28.15 17.25
C SER A 325 -10.12 -26.77 17.90
N ALA A 326 -11.24 -26.07 18.13
CA ALA A 326 -11.30 -24.93 19.03
C ALA A 326 -10.89 -25.33 20.45
N PHE A 327 -10.25 -24.42 21.19
CA PHE A 327 -9.79 -24.64 22.59
C PHE A 327 -8.66 -25.68 22.75
N GLU A 328 -7.94 -26.05 21.68
CA GLU A 328 -6.76 -26.88 21.78
C GLU A 328 -5.74 -26.28 22.75
N PRO A 329 -5.32 -26.98 23.85
CA PRO A 329 -4.50 -26.38 24.91
C PRO A 329 -3.19 -25.77 24.40
N GLU A 330 -2.54 -26.43 23.44
CA GLU A 330 -1.27 -25.96 22.84
C GLU A 330 -1.44 -24.63 22.08
N VAL A 331 -2.59 -24.39 21.49
CA VAL A 331 -2.91 -23.14 20.80
C VAL A 331 -3.29 -22.06 21.79
N VAL A 332 -4.05 -22.41 22.85
CA VAL A 332 -4.40 -21.48 23.94
C VAL A 332 -3.14 -20.96 24.63
N GLU A 333 -2.10 -21.80 24.80
CA GLU A 333 -0.81 -21.37 25.38
C GLU A 333 -0.05 -20.35 24.49
N GLN A 334 -0.39 -20.23 23.20
CA GLN A 334 0.20 -19.20 22.32
C GLN A 334 -0.46 -17.82 22.49
N ILE A 335 -1.49 -17.68 23.31
CA ILE A 335 -2.12 -16.39 23.56
C ILE A 335 -1.21 -15.51 24.43
N ASP A 336 -0.67 -14.46 23.83
CA ASP A 336 0.25 -13.52 24.49
C ASP A 336 -0.52 -12.45 25.27
N ILE A 337 -0.52 -12.57 26.60
CA ILE A 337 -1.11 -11.56 27.51
C ILE A 337 -0.14 -10.41 27.74
N GLY A 338 1.11 -10.73 28.08
CA GLY A 338 2.12 -9.75 28.47
C GLY A 338 2.53 -8.83 27.34
N GLY A 339 2.76 -9.39 26.15
CA GLY A 339 3.13 -8.64 24.94
C GLY A 339 2.05 -7.68 24.52
N ALA A 340 0.82 -8.12 24.44
CA ALA A 340 -0.34 -7.29 24.09
C ALA A 340 -0.53 -6.13 25.11
N ALA A 341 -0.37 -6.41 26.41
CA ALA A 341 -0.44 -5.40 27.45
C ALA A 341 0.67 -4.35 27.34
N LEU A 342 1.93 -4.75 27.07
CA LEU A 342 3.06 -3.86 26.86
C LEU A 342 2.84 -2.94 25.65
N ILE A 343 2.41 -3.50 24.52
CA ILE A 343 2.11 -2.75 23.30
C ILE A 343 1.06 -1.67 23.58
N ARG A 344 -0.06 -2.04 24.19
CA ARG A 344 -1.16 -1.12 24.51
C ARG A 344 -0.74 -0.02 25.49
N ALA A 345 0.06 -0.36 26.51
CA ALA A 345 0.58 0.60 27.48
C ALA A 345 1.50 1.63 26.80
N ALA A 346 2.43 1.18 25.98
CA ALA A 346 3.36 2.04 25.26
C ALA A 346 2.64 2.92 24.22
N ALA A 347 1.72 2.34 23.46
CA ALA A 347 0.91 3.05 22.47
C ALA A 347 0.06 4.16 23.13
N LYS A 348 -0.54 3.89 24.29
CA LYS A 348 -1.30 4.89 25.05
C LYS A 348 -0.42 6.09 25.44
N ASN A 349 0.85 5.86 25.77
CA ASN A 349 1.79 6.91 26.19
C ASN A 349 2.70 7.39 25.04
N PHE A 350 2.19 7.48 23.83
CA PHE A 350 2.95 7.91 22.64
C PHE A 350 3.62 9.28 22.76
N ASP A 351 3.14 10.15 23.64
CA ASP A 351 3.78 11.45 23.90
C ASP A 351 5.21 11.28 24.48
N SER A 352 5.46 10.17 25.15
CA SER A 352 6.71 9.88 25.83
C SER A 352 7.46 8.64 25.32
N VAL A 353 6.75 7.66 24.77
CA VAL A 353 7.27 6.33 24.41
C VAL A 353 7.06 6.04 22.93
N SER A 354 8.07 5.47 22.28
CA SER A 354 8.00 4.96 20.91
C SER A 354 7.61 3.49 20.93
N THR A 355 6.53 3.10 20.27
CA THR A 355 6.05 1.71 20.23
C THR A 355 6.37 1.07 18.89
N VAL A 356 7.13 -0.03 18.88
CA VAL A 356 7.56 -0.72 17.65
C VAL A 356 7.05 -2.15 17.67
N VAL A 357 6.22 -2.52 16.67
CA VAL A 357 5.57 -3.83 16.61
C VAL A 357 5.99 -4.68 15.39
N SER A 358 6.68 -4.08 14.41
CA SER A 358 7.04 -4.76 13.17
C SER A 358 8.54 -4.73 12.88
N PRO A 359 9.17 -5.88 12.57
CA PRO A 359 10.58 -5.91 12.13
C PRO A 359 10.85 -5.09 10.85
N LYS A 360 9.85 -4.88 10.01
CA LYS A 360 9.99 -4.09 8.78
C LYS A 360 10.33 -2.62 9.04
N ASP A 361 9.95 -2.10 10.20
CA ASP A 361 10.13 -0.70 10.56
C ASP A 361 11.52 -0.41 11.19
N TYR A 362 12.28 -1.43 11.60
CA TYR A 362 13.54 -1.27 12.31
C TYR A 362 14.57 -0.38 11.59
N PRO A 363 14.84 -0.55 10.27
CA PRO A 363 15.84 0.28 9.60
C PRO A 363 15.47 1.76 9.55
N GLU A 364 14.20 2.05 9.26
CA GLU A 364 13.69 3.42 9.17
C GLU A 364 13.70 4.09 10.55
N ILE A 365 13.25 3.38 11.59
CA ILE A 365 13.24 3.87 12.96
C ILE A 365 14.67 4.19 13.44
N LEU A 366 15.67 3.33 13.14
CA LEU A 366 17.06 3.62 13.50
C LEU A 366 17.55 4.90 12.82
N LYS A 367 17.30 5.05 11.53
CA LYS A 367 17.67 6.25 10.79
C LYS A 367 17.02 7.52 11.37
N GLU A 368 15.74 7.45 11.71
CA GLU A 368 15.03 8.58 12.35
C GLU A 368 15.58 8.86 13.77
N LEU A 369 15.90 7.82 14.56
CA LEU A 369 16.49 7.98 15.89
C LEU A 369 17.89 8.60 15.82
N GLU A 370 18.70 8.24 14.81
CA GLU A 370 20.02 8.85 14.58
C GLU A 370 19.88 10.36 14.31
N MET A 371 18.97 10.73 13.39
CA MET A 371 18.69 12.15 13.09
C MET A 371 18.10 12.89 14.29
N GLY A 372 17.29 12.20 15.10
CA GLY A 372 16.59 12.74 16.27
C GLY A 372 17.36 12.63 17.60
N GLU A 373 18.66 12.26 17.58
CA GLU A 373 19.49 12.05 18.81
C GLU A 373 18.85 11.04 19.78
N GLY A 374 18.33 9.94 19.22
CA GLY A 374 17.65 8.89 19.97
C GLY A 374 16.21 9.23 20.35
N ARG A 375 15.54 10.13 19.62
CA ARG A 375 14.12 10.45 19.77
C ARG A 375 13.42 10.47 18.43
N LEU A 376 12.23 9.88 18.35
CA LEU A 376 11.33 10.03 17.23
C LEU A 376 10.49 11.31 17.37
N SER A 377 10.04 11.87 16.26
CA SER A 377 9.09 12.98 16.26
C SER A 377 7.75 12.56 16.89
N LEU A 378 6.97 13.53 17.37
CA LEU A 378 5.64 13.27 17.92
C LEU A 378 4.71 12.63 16.86
N SER A 379 4.75 13.13 15.63
CA SER A 379 3.95 12.59 14.52
C SER A 379 4.30 11.13 14.21
N ARG A 380 5.59 10.78 14.25
CA ARG A 380 6.02 9.38 14.05
C ARG A 380 5.54 8.49 15.19
N ARG A 381 5.67 8.93 16.44
CA ARG A 381 5.17 8.18 17.61
C ARG A 381 3.66 7.98 17.56
N GLN A 382 2.89 8.98 17.08
CA GLN A 382 1.46 8.85 16.85
C GLN A 382 1.14 7.79 15.79
N ALA A 383 1.85 7.80 14.67
CA ALA A 383 1.70 6.79 13.62
C ALA A 383 2.03 5.38 14.12
N LEU A 384 3.12 5.23 14.88
CA LEU A 384 3.48 3.95 15.51
C LEU A 384 2.45 3.49 16.56
N SER A 385 1.85 4.44 17.31
CA SER A 385 0.78 4.13 18.25
C SER A 385 -0.47 3.61 17.54
N GLN A 386 -0.87 4.24 16.43
CA GLN A 386 -1.96 3.73 15.60
C GLN A 386 -1.68 2.31 15.13
N GLN A 387 -0.50 2.06 14.54
CA GLN A 387 -0.07 0.74 14.07
C GLN A 387 -0.08 -0.31 15.21
N ALA A 388 0.32 0.07 16.41
CA ALA A 388 0.32 -0.79 17.58
C ALA A 388 -1.10 -1.20 18.01
N PHE A 389 -2.06 -0.27 18.01
CA PHE A 389 -3.45 -0.61 18.30
C PHE A 389 -4.11 -1.44 17.18
N GLU A 390 -3.79 -1.16 15.91
CA GLU A 390 -4.23 -1.99 14.77
C GLU A 390 -3.69 -3.43 14.91
N HIS A 391 -2.43 -3.58 15.33
CA HIS A 391 -1.78 -4.87 15.55
C HIS A 391 -2.49 -5.67 16.66
N THR A 392 -2.75 -5.06 17.83
CA THR A 392 -3.44 -5.74 18.94
C THR A 392 -4.91 -6.03 18.62
N ALA A 393 -5.62 -5.13 17.96
CA ALA A 393 -7.01 -5.35 17.53
C ALA A 393 -7.12 -6.54 16.55
N SER A 394 -6.15 -6.65 15.61
CA SER A 394 -6.10 -7.78 14.69
C SER A 394 -5.78 -9.11 15.40
N TYR A 395 -4.92 -9.04 16.41
CA TYR A 395 -4.55 -10.21 17.23
C TYR A 395 -5.75 -10.72 18.01
N ASP A 396 -6.44 -9.85 18.76
CA ASP A 396 -7.62 -10.20 19.55
C ASP A 396 -8.76 -10.73 18.67
N ALA A 397 -8.96 -10.17 17.48
CA ALA A 397 -9.96 -10.66 16.54
C ALA A 397 -9.64 -12.09 16.05
N SER A 398 -8.34 -12.42 15.84
CA SER A 398 -7.93 -13.80 15.47
C SER A 398 -8.23 -14.79 16.59
N ILE A 399 -8.02 -14.39 17.84
CA ILE A 399 -8.33 -15.22 19.02
C ILE A 399 -9.84 -15.43 19.14
N ALA A 400 -10.64 -14.37 18.97
CA ALA A 400 -12.09 -14.45 19.00
C ALA A 400 -12.64 -15.37 17.91
N GLU A 401 -12.09 -15.33 16.69
CA GLU A 401 -12.44 -16.25 15.60
C GLU A 401 -12.12 -17.72 15.94
N PHE A 402 -10.97 -17.96 16.59
CA PHE A 402 -10.55 -19.31 17.00
C PHE A 402 -11.47 -19.92 18.07
N PHE A 403 -11.96 -19.11 18.99
CA PHE A 403 -12.86 -19.53 20.07
C PHE A 403 -14.33 -19.69 19.65
N GLN A 404 -14.68 -19.50 18.39
CA GLN A 404 -16.02 -19.81 17.91
C GLN A 404 -16.26 -21.35 17.97
N ILE A 405 -17.11 -21.78 18.90
CA ILE A 405 -17.44 -23.20 19.16
C ILE A 405 -18.17 -23.82 17.98
N GLU A 406 -19.13 -23.08 17.42
CA GLU A 406 -19.83 -23.42 16.19
C GLU A 406 -19.31 -22.48 15.10
N LYS A 407 -18.79 -23.04 14.04
CA LYS A 407 -18.46 -22.23 12.83
C LYS A 407 -19.77 -21.85 12.15
N GLU A 408 -20.55 -21.00 12.83
CA GLU A 408 -21.70 -20.37 12.21
C GLU A 408 -21.22 -19.59 10.97
N GLU A 409 -21.87 -19.83 9.84
CA GLU A 409 -21.57 -19.11 8.60
C GLU A 409 -21.80 -17.60 8.77
N PHE A 410 -22.77 -17.22 9.61
CA PHE A 410 -23.14 -15.84 9.91
C PHE A 410 -23.10 -15.59 11.42
N PRO A 411 -21.92 -15.33 12.01
CA PRO A 411 -21.78 -15.14 13.45
C PRO A 411 -22.43 -13.86 13.95
N GLN A 412 -22.79 -13.81 15.24
CA GLN A 412 -23.39 -12.65 15.90
C GLN A 412 -22.52 -11.37 15.77
N VAL A 413 -21.20 -11.52 15.77
CA VAL A 413 -20.24 -10.43 15.56
C VAL A 413 -19.30 -10.83 14.42
N LEU A 414 -19.31 -10.02 13.38
CA LEU A 414 -18.51 -10.24 12.21
C LEU A 414 -17.28 -9.31 12.22
N ASN A 415 -16.09 -9.90 12.37
CA ASN A 415 -14.83 -9.17 12.37
C ASN A 415 -14.22 -9.17 10.96
N LEU A 416 -14.40 -8.06 10.21
CA LEU A 416 -13.74 -7.87 8.91
C LEU A 416 -12.39 -7.18 9.09
N ARG A 417 -11.32 -7.95 8.95
CA ARG A 417 -9.95 -7.43 8.98
C ARG A 417 -9.44 -7.26 7.55
N LEU A 418 -9.36 -6.03 7.09
CA LEU A 418 -8.97 -5.69 5.74
C LEU A 418 -7.72 -4.80 5.74
N SER A 419 -6.67 -5.21 5.06
CA SER A 419 -5.49 -4.38 4.81
C SER A 419 -5.58 -3.69 3.46
N LYS A 420 -5.19 -2.42 3.41
CA LYS A 420 -5.11 -1.67 2.15
C LYS A 420 -3.99 -2.22 1.28
N VAL A 421 -4.34 -2.68 0.08
CA VAL A 421 -3.37 -3.16 -0.93
C VAL A 421 -2.79 -1.98 -1.69
N GLN A 422 -3.67 -1.12 -2.23
CA GLN A 422 -3.26 0.08 -2.98
C GLN A 422 -4.38 1.12 -3.04
N GLY A 423 -4.01 2.38 -3.23
CA GLY A 423 -4.94 3.41 -3.69
C GLY A 423 -5.26 3.18 -5.15
N LEU A 424 -6.51 3.42 -5.55
CA LEU A 424 -6.91 3.37 -6.95
C LEU A 424 -6.96 4.78 -7.51
N ARG A 425 -6.74 4.91 -8.82
CA ARG A 425 -6.72 6.20 -9.49
C ARG A 425 -8.03 6.99 -9.29
N TYR A 426 -9.17 6.31 -9.28
CA TYR A 426 -10.51 6.82 -8.96
C TYR A 426 -11.46 5.65 -8.65
N GLY A 427 -12.68 5.94 -8.16
CA GLY A 427 -13.75 4.97 -7.93
C GLY A 427 -14.46 4.56 -9.22
N GLU A 428 -15.76 4.29 -9.14
CA GLU A 428 -16.57 4.08 -10.36
C GLU A 428 -16.50 5.29 -11.30
N ASN A 429 -16.46 6.49 -10.73
CA ASN A 429 -16.40 7.75 -11.45
C ASN A 429 -15.12 8.53 -11.13
N PRO A 430 -14.60 9.35 -12.07
CA PRO A 430 -13.33 10.04 -11.93
C PRO A 430 -13.19 10.96 -10.70
N HIS A 431 -14.29 11.49 -10.18
CA HIS A 431 -14.31 12.37 -9.01
C HIS A 431 -14.29 11.62 -7.67
N GLN A 432 -14.45 10.30 -7.68
CA GLN A 432 -14.51 9.47 -6.48
C GLN A 432 -13.12 8.93 -6.11
N LYS A 433 -12.76 8.99 -4.83
CA LYS A 433 -11.57 8.31 -4.30
C LYS A 433 -11.88 6.84 -4.04
N ALA A 434 -10.92 5.95 -4.31
CA ALA A 434 -11.07 4.52 -4.06
C ALA A 434 -9.75 3.87 -3.66
N ALA A 435 -9.85 2.70 -3.05
CA ALA A 435 -8.72 1.85 -2.70
C ALA A 435 -9.13 0.37 -2.78
N LEU A 436 -8.17 -0.48 -3.07
CA LEU A 436 -8.31 -1.93 -2.98
C LEU A 436 -7.86 -2.39 -1.59
N TYR A 437 -8.69 -3.18 -0.94
CA TYR A 437 -8.39 -3.85 0.32
C TYR A 437 -8.40 -5.37 0.12
N ARG A 438 -7.67 -6.08 0.97
CA ARG A 438 -7.64 -7.55 1.03
C ARG A 438 -7.84 -7.99 2.47
N ARG A 439 -8.46 -9.17 2.68
CA ARG A 439 -8.47 -9.79 4.00
C ARG A 439 -7.05 -9.97 4.51
N LEU A 440 -6.86 -9.67 5.78
CA LEU A 440 -5.56 -9.82 6.41
C LEU A 440 -5.22 -11.33 6.50
N GLY A 441 -4.04 -11.69 5.99
CA GLY A 441 -3.60 -13.09 5.91
C GLY A 441 -3.88 -13.77 4.56
N ASP A 442 -4.74 -13.21 3.69
CA ASP A 442 -4.99 -13.79 2.38
C ASP A 442 -3.86 -13.47 1.38
N GLU A 443 -3.57 -14.45 0.54
CA GLU A 443 -2.66 -14.28 -0.60
C GLU A 443 -3.29 -13.42 -1.72
N PRO A 444 -2.49 -12.75 -2.55
CA PRO A 444 -2.99 -12.07 -3.73
C PRO A 444 -3.76 -13.01 -4.65
N SER A 445 -4.98 -12.60 -5.04
CA SER A 445 -5.78 -13.35 -6.01
C SER A 445 -5.29 -13.19 -7.45
N PHE A 446 -4.49 -12.17 -7.71
CA PHE A 446 -3.85 -11.91 -8.99
C PHE A 446 -2.50 -11.22 -8.81
N GLU A 447 -1.68 -11.27 -9.86
CA GLU A 447 -0.45 -10.51 -10.02
C GLU A 447 -0.52 -9.71 -11.33
N GLN A 448 -0.26 -8.41 -11.26
CA GLN A 448 -0.19 -7.58 -12.45
C GLN A 448 1.24 -7.66 -13.04
N LEU A 449 1.35 -8.26 -14.23
CA LEU A 449 2.62 -8.45 -14.92
C LEU A 449 3.05 -7.24 -15.74
N SER A 450 2.09 -6.44 -16.25
CA SER A 450 2.36 -5.28 -17.09
C SER A 450 1.17 -4.32 -17.15
N GLY A 451 1.41 -3.14 -17.73
CA GLY A 451 0.39 -2.14 -18.04
C GLY A 451 0.24 -1.05 -17.01
N LYS A 452 -0.71 -0.15 -17.24
CA LYS A 452 -1.07 0.95 -16.33
C LYS A 452 -1.71 0.42 -15.05
N GLU A 453 -1.77 1.28 -14.02
CA GLU A 453 -2.53 1.01 -12.79
C GLU A 453 -3.97 0.60 -13.09
N LEU A 454 -4.46 -0.36 -12.32
CA LEU A 454 -5.85 -0.82 -12.40
C LEU A 454 -6.79 0.24 -11.82
N SER A 455 -7.92 0.48 -12.49
CA SER A 455 -9.01 1.27 -11.97
C SER A 455 -9.99 0.39 -11.18
N TYR A 456 -10.91 1.03 -10.45
CA TYR A 456 -12.02 0.36 -9.78
C TYR A 456 -12.82 -0.52 -10.77
N ASN A 457 -13.21 0.05 -11.92
CA ASN A 457 -13.98 -0.67 -12.93
C ASN A 457 -13.19 -1.81 -13.58
N ASN A 458 -11.87 -1.63 -13.81
CA ASN A 458 -11.04 -2.74 -14.31
C ASN A 458 -11.03 -3.93 -13.35
N LEU A 459 -10.93 -3.67 -12.03
CA LEU A 459 -10.93 -4.72 -11.03
C LEU A 459 -12.28 -5.43 -10.94
N LEU A 460 -13.38 -4.68 -10.99
CA LEU A 460 -14.73 -5.24 -10.93
C LEU A 460 -15.02 -6.11 -12.17
N ASP A 461 -14.74 -5.59 -13.36
CA ASP A 461 -14.97 -6.30 -14.61
C ASP A 461 -14.06 -7.55 -14.72
N ALA A 462 -12.78 -7.43 -14.31
CA ALA A 462 -11.85 -8.56 -14.27
C ALA A 462 -12.31 -9.64 -13.30
N TYR A 463 -12.78 -9.25 -12.10
CA TYR A 463 -13.36 -10.21 -11.17
C TYR A 463 -14.54 -10.96 -11.77
N CYS A 464 -15.47 -10.26 -12.47
CA CYS A 464 -16.63 -10.87 -13.10
C CYS A 464 -16.25 -11.80 -14.26
N ALA A 465 -15.26 -11.41 -15.08
CA ALA A 465 -14.80 -12.22 -16.20
C ALA A 465 -14.08 -13.49 -15.72
N TRP A 466 -13.22 -13.36 -14.69
CA TRP A 466 -12.54 -14.50 -14.09
C TRP A 466 -13.52 -15.48 -13.43
N ASP A 467 -14.52 -14.93 -12.73
CA ASP A 467 -15.59 -15.70 -12.12
C ASP A 467 -16.31 -16.58 -13.15
N CYS A 468 -16.59 -16.02 -14.33
CA CYS A 468 -17.26 -16.72 -15.43
C CYS A 468 -16.40 -17.86 -16.00
N VAL A 469 -15.13 -17.60 -16.37
CA VAL A 469 -14.29 -18.65 -17.00
C VAL A 469 -13.91 -19.76 -16.01
N SER A 470 -13.94 -19.47 -14.71
CA SER A 470 -13.65 -20.44 -13.67
C SER A 470 -14.74 -21.52 -13.49
N ASP A 471 -15.93 -21.31 -14.04
CA ASP A 471 -17.02 -22.28 -14.00
C ASP A 471 -16.96 -23.32 -15.15
N PHE A 472 -15.96 -23.23 -16.04
CA PHE A 472 -15.76 -24.16 -17.14
C PHE A 472 -14.53 -25.05 -16.89
N ASP A 473 -14.70 -26.36 -17.07
CA ASP A 473 -13.62 -27.34 -16.96
C ASP A 473 -12.70 -27.33 -18.20
N GLY A 474 -13.27 -27.10 -19.37
CA GLY A 474 -12.57 -27.05 -20.67
C GLY A 474 -12.01 -25.66 -20.98
N PRO A 475 -11.22 -25.51 -22.08
CA PRO A 475 -10.67 -24.23 -22.50
C PRO A 475 -11.77 -23.20 -22.72
N ALA A 476 -11.77 -22.10 -21.96
CA ALA A 476 -12.83 -21.09 -22.01
C ALA A 476 -12.25 -19.67 -22.09
N CYS A 477 -12.98 -18.81 -22.79
CA CYS A 477 -12.76 -17.37 -22.90
C CYS A 477 -14.05 -16.62 -22.60
N ALA A 478 -13.98 -15.60 -21.75
CA ALA A 478 -15.07 -14.67 -21.48
C ALA A 478 -14.60 -13.24 -21.71
N ILE A 479 -15.46 -12.46 -22.38
CA ILE A 479 -15.25 -11.05 -22.70
C ILE A 479 -16.30 -10.25 -21.96
N PHE A 480 -15.85 -9.37 -21.07
CA PHE A 480 -16.70 -8.62 -20.16
C PHE A 480 -16.57 -7.11 -20.35
N LYS A 481 -17.68 -6.43 -20.17
CA LYS A 481 -17.76 -4.97 -20.12
C LYS A 481 -18.88 -4.55 -19.19
N HIS A 482 -18.57 -3.65 -18.23
CA HIS A 482 -19.52 -3.19 -17.20
C HIS A 482 -20.14 -4.33 -16.39
N ALA A 483 -19.28 -5.24 -15.91
CA ALA A 483 -19.64 -6.43 -15.13
C ALA A 483 -20.65 -7.39 -15.80
N THR A 484 -20.75 -7.32 -17.12
CA THR A 484 -21.66 -8.16 -17.93
C THR A 484 -20.90 -8.78 -19.11
N PRO A 485 -21.09 -10.05 -19.45
CA PRO A 485 -20.44 -10.65 -20.60
C PRO A 485 -20.98 -10.06 -21.89
N SER A 486 -20.10 -9.79 -22.86
CA SER A 486 -20.45 -9.52 -24.25
C SER A 486 -20.31 -10.75 -25.14
N GLY A 487 -19.48 -11.70 -24.73
CA GLY A 487 -19.30 -12.98 -25.39
C GLY A 487 -18.58 -13.97 -24.47
N VAL A 488 -19.03 -15.22 -24.50
CA VAL A 488 -18.42 -16.34 -23.76
C VAL A 488 -18.35 -17.54 -24.69
N ALA A 489 -17.23 -18.26 -24.64
CA ALA A 489 -17.11 -19.54 -25.33
C ALA A 489 -16.23 -20.53 -24.57
N ALA A 490 -16.58 -21.81 -24.70
CA ALA A 490 -15.84 -22.97 -24.21
C ALA A 490 -15.78 -24.00 -25.34
N GLN A 491 -14.62 -24.11 -25.97
CA GLN A 491 -14.40 -24.94 -27.17
C GLN A 491 -13.29 -25.96 -26.94
N LYS A 492 -12.88 -26.69 -27.97
CA LYS A 492 -11.82 -27.69 -27.87
C LYS A 492 -10.44 -27.07 -27.59
N THR A 493 -10.22 -25.87 -28.11
CA THR A 493 -8.96 -25.12 -27.90
C THR A 493 -9.25 -23.73 -27.36
N LEU A 494 -8.27 -23.15 -26.67
CA LEU A 494 -8.40 -21.79 -26.13
C LEU A 494 -8.50 -20.74 -27.24
N LEU A 495 -7.83 -20.98 -28.38
CA LEU A 495 -7.89 -20.12 -29.55
C LEU A 495 -9.32 -20.09 -30.15
N GLU A 496 -9.92 -21.28 -30.34
CA GLU A 496 -11.31 -21.36 -30.79
C GLU A 496 -12.28 -20.69 -29.82
N SER A 497 -12.07 -20.87 -28.51
CA SER A 497 -12.85 -20.19 -27.48
C SER A 497 -12.73 -18.68 -27.58
N PHE A 498 -11.53 -18.16 -27.78
CA PHE A 498 -11.30 -16.73 -27.97
C PHE A 498 -12.02 -16.19 -29.23
N ASP A 499 -11.87 -16.87 -30.36
CA ASP A 499 -12.47 -16.44 -31.62
C ASP A 499 -14.00 -16.41 -31.48
N ARG A 500 -14.61 -17.48 -30.98
CA ARG A 500 -16.07 -17.56 -30.79
C ARG A 500 -16.62 -16.56 -29.79
N ALA A 501 -15.90 -16.33 -28.68
CA ALA A 501 -16.28 -15.31 -27.69
C ALA A 501 -16.22 -13.90 -28.29
N TRP A 502 -15.19 -13.60 -29.11
CA TRP A 502 -15.04 -12.31 -29.78
C TRP A 502 -16.13 -12.09 -30.84
N GLU A 503 -16.47 -13.11 -31.61
CA GLU A 503 -17.49 -13.09 -32.66
C GLU A 503 -18.92 -12.85 -32.14
N ALA A 504 -19.15 -13.16 -30.84
CA ALA A 504 -20.49 -13.00 -30.24
C ALA A 504 -20.97 -11.53 -30.27
N ASP A 505 -20.09 -10.57 -29.95
CA ASP A 505 -20.36 -9.13 -30.05
C ASP A 505 -19.07 -8.34 -30.24
N PRO A 506 -18.52 -8.27 -31.47
CA PRO A 506 -17.24 -7.59 -31.72
C PRO A 506 -17.27 -6.09 -31.40
N ILE A 507 -18.44 -5.46 -31.43
CA ILE A 507 -18.58 -4.02 -31.11
C ILE A 507 -18.39 -3.80 -29.63
N SER A 508 -19.02 -4.60 -28.78
CA SER A 508 -18.90 -4.49 -27.34
C SER A 508 -17.55 -5.00 -26.83
N ALA A 509 -16.90 -5.91 -27.56
CA ALA A 509 -15.56 -6.42 -27.25
C ALA A 509 -14.45 -5.34 -27.35
N PHE A 510 -14.69 -4.25 -28.06
CA PHE A 510 -13.76 -3.12 -28.09
C PHE A 510 -13.66 -2.42 -26.73
N GLY A 511 -12.43 -2.38 -26.18
CA GLY A 511 -12.18 -1.78 -24.86
C GLY A 511 -12.72 -2.60 -23.69
N SER A 512 -12.90 -3.91 -23.87
CA SER A 512 -13.38 -4.86 -22.87
C SER A 512 -12.24 -5.45 -22.04
N ILE A 513 -12.61 -6.36 -21.15
CA ILE A 513 -11.74 -7.23 -20.35
C ILE A 513 -11.91 -8.67 -20.82
N LEU A 514 -10.78 -9.35 -21.00
CA LEU A 514 -10.74 -10.73 -21.44
C LEU A 514 -10.20 -11.62 -20.32
N ALA A 515 -10.90 -12.71 -20.05
CA ALA A 515 -10.46 -13.75 -19.12
C ALA A 515 -10.30 -15.09 -19.83
N PHE A 516 -9.25 -15.84 -19.45
CA PHE A 516 -8.93 -17.17 -19.96
C PHE A 516 -8.62 -18.11 -18.79
N ASN A 517 -9.25 -19.27 -18.74
CA ASN A 517 -9.02 -20.25 -17.68
C ASN A 517 -7.79 -21.17 -17.91
N GLN A 518 -7.02 -20.93 -18.97
CA GLN A 518 -5.79 -21.65 -19.30
C GLN A 518 -4.68 -20.69 -19.69
N ILE A 519 -3.49 -21.24 -19.99
CA ILE A 519 -2.31 -20.46 -20.41
C ILE A 519 -2.56 -19.85 -21.80
N VAL A 520 -2.34 -18.54 -21.92
CA VAL A 520 -2.49 -17.83 -23.20
C VAL A 520 -1.23 -17.98 -24.04
N GLY A 521 -1.40 -18.56 -25.23
CA GLY A 521 -0.32 -18.77 -26.21
C GLY A 521 -0.13 -17.59 -27.17
N VAL A 522 0.95 -17.69 -27.97
CA VAL A 522 1.37 -16.68 -28.96
C VAL A 522 0.26 -16.36 -29.98
N GLU A 523 -0.47 -17.36 -30.45
CA GLU A 523 -1.52 -17.20 -31.47
C GLU A 523 -2.64 -16.24 -31.02
N ILE A 524 -3.05 -16.31 -29.76
CA ILE A 524 -4.05 -15.39 -29.17
C ILE A 524 -3.42 -13.99 -29.04
N ALA A 525 -2.15 -13.91 -28.59
CA ALA A 525 -1.45 -12.63 -28.44
C ALA A 525 -1.31 -11.90 -29.80
N GLU A 526 -1.01 -12.61 -30.88
CA GLU A 526 -0.94 -12.05 -32.23
C GLU A 526 -2.30 -11.48 -32.67
N LYS A 527 -3.40 -12.20 -32.45
CA LYS A 527 -4.74 -11.71 -32.75
C LYS A 527 -5.11 -10.47 -31.93
N LEU A 528 -4.62 -10.37 -30.71
CA LEU A 528 -4.82 -9.21 -29.83
C LEU A 528 -3.91 -8.01 -30.16
N ALA A 529 -2.87 -8.19 -30.97
CA ALA A 529 -1.93 -7.11 -31.32
C ALA A 529 -2.66 -5.88 -31.90
N ASN A 530 -3.64 -6.10 -32.78
CA ASN A 530 -4.40 -5.05 -33.46
C ASN A 530 -5.78 -4.77 -32.83
N ARG A 531 -6.12 -5.40 -31.69
CA ARG A 531 -7.40 -5.21 -31.01
C ARG A 531 -7.20 -4.36 -29.75
N PHE A 532 -8.10 -3.43 -29.50
CA PHE A 532 -8.06 -2.63 -28.28
C PHE A 532 -8.83 -3.37 -27.17
N VAL A 533 -8.09 -3.76 -26.13
CA VAL A 533 -8.62 -4.32 -24.87
C VAL A 533 -7.92 -3.62 -23.70
N GLU A 534 -8.61 -3.47 -22.57
CA GLU A 534 -8.07 -2.77 -21.42
C GLU A 534 -7.32 -3.70 -20.46
N VAL A 535 -7.86 -4.90 -20.25
CA VAL A 535 -7.27 -5.92 -19.36
C VAL A 535 -7.33 -7.28 -20.04
N ILE A 536 -6.29 -8.05 -19.87
CA ILE A 536 -6.27 -9.49 -20.16
C ILE A 536 -5.85 -10.23 -18.89
N GLU A 537 -6.58 -11.26 -18.54
CA GLU A 537 -6.25 -12.11 -17.39
C GLU A 537 -6.31 -13.58 -17.77
N ALA A 538 -5.38 -14.33 -17.22
CA ALA A 538 -5.24 -15.76 -17.47
C ALA A 538 -4.57 -16.47 -16.28
N VAL A 539 -4.58 -17.81 -16.29
CA VAL A 539 -3.78 -18.61 -15.35
C VAL A 539 -2.30 -18.28 -15.47
N ASP A 540 -1.80 -18.19 -16.71
CA ASP A 540 -0.45 -17.72 -17.05
C ASP A 540 -0.38 -17.35 -18.54
N PHE A 541 0.80 -16.94 -19.00
CA PHE A 541 1.09 -16.56 -20.37
C PHE A 541 2.39 -17.21 -20.84
N ASP A 542 2.43 -17.75 -22.06
CA ASP A 542 3.67 -18.17 -22.66
C ASP A 542 4.63 -16.98 -22.80
N SER A 543 5.93 -17.22 -22.71
CA SER A 543 6.95 -16.16 -22.79
C SER A 543 6.88 -15.34 -24.08
N GLY A 544 6.57 -15.98 -25.22
CA GLY A 544 6.34 -15.33 -26.50
C GLY A 544 5.08 -14.47 -26.50
N ALA A 545 3.97 -14.99 -25.94
CA ALA A 545 2.71 -14.27 -25.80
C ALA A 545 2.88 -13.04 -24.91
N LEU A 546 3.54 -13.21 -23.76
CA LEU A 546 3.78 -12.11 -22.81
C LEU A 546 4.63 -11.00 -23.48
N THR A 547 5.70 -11.38 -24.21
CA THR A 547 6.56 -10.43 -24.94
C THR A 547 5.77 -9.62 -25.98
N LEU A 548 4.82 -10.24 -26.69
CA LEU A 548 3.97 -9.56 -27.66
C LEU A 548 2.99 -8.62 -27.00
N LEU A 549 2.31 -9.07 -25.94
CA LEU A 549 1.30 -8.30 -25.23
C LEU A 549 1.92 -7.09 -24.50
N MET A 550 3.12 -7.22 -23.96
CA MET A 550 3.85 -6.12 -23.29
C MET A 550 4.27 -4.99 -24.23
N LYS A 551 4.25 -5.19 -25.55
CA LYS A 551 4.44 -4.10 -26.53
C LYS A 551 3.29 -3.06 -26.46
N LYS A 552 2.19 -3.40 -25.81
CA LYS A 552 1.03 -2.50 -25.59
C LYS A 552 1.14 -1.89 -24.18
N PRO A 553 1.72 -0.69 -24.00
CA PRO A 553 2.05 -0.14 -22.67
C PRO A 553 0.83 0.16 -21.81
N ASN A 554 -0.35 0.26 -22.43
CA ASN A 554 -1.60 0.54 -21.72
C ASN A 554 -2.40 -0.72 -21.35
N LEU A 555 -2.07 -1.88 -21.93
CA LEU A 555 -2.73 -3.15 -21.66
C LEU A 555 -2.32 -3.68 -20.29
N ARG A 556 -3.28 -3.92 -19.41
CA ARG A 556 -3.02 -4.53 -18.11
C ARG A 556 -3.07 -6.05 -18.28
N ILE A 557 -2.00 -6.71 -17.88
CA ILE A 557 -1.85 -8.16 -17.98
C ILE A 557 -1.85 -8.72 -16.56
N LEU A 558 -2.83 -9.58 -16.25
CA LEU A 558 -3.03 -10.15 -14.93
C LEU A 558 -2.84 -11.66 -14.98
N ARG A 559 -1.98 -12.18 -14.09
CA ARG A 559 -1.86 -13.62 -13.81
C ARG A 559 -2.74 -13.96 -12.62
N ARG A 560 -3.60 -14.95 -12.75
CA ARG A 560 -4.59 -15.38 -11.76
C ARG A 560 -4.29 -16.77 -11.19
N LYS A 561 -4.73 -17.00 -9.95
CA LYS A 561 -4.79 -18.34 -9.36
C LYS A 561 -6.22 -18.87 -9.50
N LEU A 562 -6.36 -20.13 -9.96
CA LEU A 562 -7.68 -20.75 -10.23
C LEU A 562 -8.57 -20.99 -8.99
N LYS A 563 -8.04 -20.88 -7.77
CA LYS A 563 -8.83 -21.22 -6.56
C LYS A 563 -9.82 -20.11 -6.19
N ARG A 564 -11.08 -20.52 -6.04
CA ARG A 564 -12.13 -19.80 -5.32
C ARG A 564 -12.25 -20.38 -3.91
N ASP A 565 -11.81 -19.65 -2.90
CA ASP A 565 -12.07 -19.99 -1.48
C ASP A 565 -12.97 -18.93 -0.82
N LEU A 566 -13.89 -18.32 -1.57
CA LEU A 566 -14.85 -17.40 -1.01
C LEU A 566 -15.94 -18.18 -0.29
N LYS A 567 -15.93 -18.11 1.03
CA LYS A 567 -17.03 -18.65 1.87
C LYS A 567 -18.20 -17.67 1.96
N ILE A 568 -17.92 -16.38 1.95
CA ILE A 568 -18.90 -15.32 2.12
C ILE A 568 -18.62 -14.17 1.15
N GLN A 569 -19.67 -13.67 0.50
CA GLN A 569 -19.66 -12.44 -0.28
C GLN A 569 -20.28 -11.30 0.52
N TRP A 570 -19.76 -10.08 0.31
CA TRP A 570 -20.19 -8.88 1.03
C TRP A 570 -20.68 -7.82 0.07
N ARG A 571 -21.75 -7.11 0.44
CA ARG A 571 -22.23 -5.93 -0.26
C ARG A 571 -22.61 -4.85 0.75
N SER A 572 -22.02 -3.68 0.65
CA SER A 572 -22.39 -2.54 1.50
C SER A 572 -23.72 -1.94 1.05
N LEU A 573 -24.59 -1.64 2.03
CA LEU A 573 -25.86 -0.95 1.88
C LEU A 573 -25.89 0.23 2.85
N GLY A 574 -25.24 1.33 2.52
CA GLY A 574 -25.14 2.45 3.45
C GLY A 574 -24.37 2.09 4.71
N THR A 575 -25.07 1.98 5.84
CA THR A 575 -24.50 1.59 7.15
C THR A 575 -24.49 0.07 7.38
N GLU A 576 -25.28 -0.68 6.62
CA GLU A 576 -25.42 -2.13 6.73
C GLU A 576 -24.53 -2.85 5.71
N ILE A 577 -24.30 -4.13 5.97
CA ILE A 577 -23.60 -5.03 5.08
C ILE A 577 -24.46 -6.27 4.84
N LEU A 578 -24.78 -6.56 3.58
CA LEU A 578 -25.28 -7.88 3.21
C LEU A 578 -24.13 -8.86 3.16
N ALA A 579 -24.28 -9.96 3.87
CA ALA A 579 -23.39 -11.11 3.82
C ALA A 579 -24.18 -12.31 3.28
N GLY A 580 -23.64 -13.04 2.34
CA GLY A 580 -24.27 -14.20 1.75
C GLY A 580 -23.25 -15.19 1.24
N GLU A 581 -23.64 -16.44 1.06
CA GLU A 581 -22.82 -17.42 0.37
C GLU A 581 -22.65 -17.06 -1.10
N PRO A 582 -21.50 -17.36 -1.72
CA PRO A 582 -21.38 -17.22 -3.18
C PRO A 582 -22.28 -18.24 -3.87
N ASP A 583 -22.83 -17.84 -5.01
CA ASP A 583 -23.57 -18.75 -5.89
C ASP A 583 -22.61 -19.76 -6.54
N ALA A 584 -22.36 -20.87 -5.82
CA ALA A 584 -21.41 -21.91 -6.20
C ALA A 584 -21.99 -23.05 -7.02
N VAL A 585 -23.34 -23.15 -7.08
CA VAL A 585 -24.01 -24.24 -7.80
C VAL A 585 -24.09 -23.91 -9.29
N VAL A 586 -23.37 -24.66 -10.10
CA VAL A 586 -23.34 -24.47 -11.56
C VAL A 586 -24.25 -25.46 -12.28
N LEU A 587 -24.15 -26.72 -11.94
CA LEU A 587 -24.90 -27.82 -12.56
C LEU A 587 -25.55 -28.68 -11.50
N GLY A 588 -26.88 -28.59 -11.39
CA GLY A 588 -27.67 -29.44 -10.48
C GLY A 588 -27.81 -30.89 -11.00
N LYS A 589 -28.06 -31.82 -10.07
CA LYS A 589 -28.29 -33.26 -10.39
C LYS A 589 -29.74 -33.55 -10.79
N ASP A 590 -30.70 -32.66 -10.47
CA ASP A 590 -32.12 -32.90 -10.53
C ASP A 590 -32.85 -32.16 -11.66
N TRP A 591 -32.20 -32.03 -12.82
CA TRP A 591 -32.81 -31.40 -13.97
C TRP A 591 -33.98 -32.21 -14.50
N LYS A 592 -35.14 -31.60 -14.73
CA LYS A 592 -36.38 -32.23 -15.18
C LYS A 592 -36.71 -31.80 -16.58
N ILE A 593 -36.79 -32.75 -17.49
CA ILE A 593 -37.36 -32.52 -18.81
C ILE A 593 -38.88 -32.51 -18.66
N VAL A 594 -39.53 -31.39 -18.98
CA VAL A 594 -40.97 -31.17 -18.74
C VAL A 594 -41.79 -31.08 -20.03
N SER A 595 -41.15 -30.84 -21.18
CA SER A 595 -41.79 -30.80 -22.49
C SER A 595 -41.99 -32.20 -23.06
N LYS A 596 -42.94 -32.33 -24.02
CA LYS A 596 -43.17 -33.57 -24.80
C LYS A 596 -41.95 -33.97 -25.61
N ARG A 597 -41.29 -33.01 -26.25
CA ARG A 597 -40.03 -33.21 -26.94
C ARG A 597 -38.88 -33.23 -25.96
N LYS A 598 -38.01 -34.22 -26.02
CA LYS A 598 -36.79 -34.29 -25.24
C LYS A 598 -35.65 -33.63 -26.02
N PRO A 599 -34.72 -32.98 -25.34
CA PRO A 599 -33.51 -32.48 -26.00
C PRO A 599 -32.65 -33.65 -26.49
N ASN A 600 -31.98 -33.46 -27.61
CA ASN A 600 -30.95 -34.38 -28.07
C ASN A 600 -29.61 -34.06 -27.36
N ALA A 601 -28.58 -34.91 -27.52
CA ALA A 601 -27.29 -34.76 -26.84
C ALA A 601 -26.56 -33.42 -27.15
N GLN A 602 -26.72 -32.90 -28.39
CA GLN A 602 -26.11 -31.61 -28.75
C GLN A 602 -26.85 -30.44 -28.10
N GLU A 603 -28.20 -30.49 -28.07
CA GLU A 603 -29.01 -29.51 -27.36
C GLU A 603 -28.71 -29.53 -25.87
N GLU A 604 -28.56 -30.70 -25.26
CA GLU A 604 -28.23 -30.81 -23.83
C GLU A 604 -26.86 -30.18 -23.50
N MET A 605 -25.85 -30.41 -24.33
CA MET A 605 -24.54 -29.75 -24.18
C MET A 605 -24.63 -28.22 -24.32
N ALA A 606 -25.37 -27.75 -25.34
CA ALA A 606 -25.54 -26.32 -25.54
C ALA A 606 -26.37 -25.68 -24.42
N LEU A 607 -27.39 -26.34 -23.87
CA LEU A 607 -28.18 -25.89 -22.73
C LEU A 607 -27.34 -25.82 -21.45
N ARG A 608 -26.46 -26.78 -21.20
CA ARG A 608 -25.53 -26.77 -20.06
C ARG A 608 -24.59 -25.56 -20.14
N PHE A 609 -24.01 -25.32 -21.32
CA PHE A 609 -23.18 -24.14 -21.56
C PHE A 609 -23.95 -22.84 -21.34
N ALA A 610 -25.10 -22.70 -21.97
CA ALA A 610 -25.95 -21.50 -21.87
C ALA A 610 -26.41 -21.24 -20.43
N TRP A 611 -26.66 -22.31 -19.66
CA TRP A 611 -27.03 -22.23 -18.25
C TRP A 611 -25.89 -21.65 -17.39
N VAL A 612 -24.66 -22.13 -17.56
CA VAL A 612 -23.49 -21.57 -16.90
C VAL A 612 -23.32 -20.09 -17.23
N VAL A 613 -23.47 -19.72 -18.51
CA VAL A 613 -23.36 -18.31 -18.91
C VAL A 613 -24.45 -17.46 -18.27
N SER A 614 -25.70 -17.95 -18.20
CA SER A 614 -26.83 -17.17 -17.66
C SER A 614 -26.62 -16.76 -16.20
N LYS A 615 -25.90 -17.55 -15.39
CA LYS A 615 -25.47 -17.23 -14.03
C LYS A 615 -24.60 -15.95 -13.95
N HIS A 616 -23.83 -15.65 -15.00
CA HIS A 616 -22.89 -14.53 -15.04
C HIS A 616 -23.45 -13.29 -15.74
N VAL A 617 -24.68 -13.34 -16.24
CA VAL A 617 -25.38 -12.21 -16.84
C VAL A 617 -26.23 -11.50 -15.81
N ARG A 618 -26.27 -10.16 -15.84
CA ARG A 618 -27.14 -9.39 -14.92
C ARG A 618 -28.62 -9.67 -15.18
N SER A 619 -29.36 -9.89 -14.12
CA SER A 619 -30.80 -10.16 -14.13
C SER A 619 -31.63 -8.95 -14.60
N ASN A 620 -32.74 -9.13 -15.32
CA ASN A 620 -33.18 -10.42 -15.91
C ASN A 620 -32.21 -10.84 -17.01
N ALA A 621 -31.75 -12.10 -16.98
CA ALA A 621 -30.73 -12.61 -17.88
C ALA A 621 -31.29 -13.64 -18.88
N ILE A 622 -30.94 -13.45 -20.16
CA ILE A 622 -31.20 -14.41 -21.26
C ILE A 622 -29.86 -14.64 -21.98
N ALA A 623 -29.51 -15.91 -22.15
CA ALA A 623 -28.36 -16.32 -22.94
C ALA A 623 -28.82 -17.19 -24.13
N LEU A 624 -28.62 -16.69 -25.36
CA LEU A 624 -28.75 -17.47 -26.59
C LEU A 624 -27.40 -18.06 -26.94
N ALA A 625 -27.35 -19.35 -27.15
CA ALA A 625 -26.11 -20.06 -27.40
C ALA A 625 -26.25 -21.14 -28.50
N GLY A 626 -25.16 -21.34 -29.24
CA GLY A 626 -24.86 -22.54 -29.97
C GLY A 626 -24.03 -23.52 -29.13
N PRO A 627 -23.47 -24.58 -29.74
CA PRO A 627 -22.67 -25.58 -29.04
C PRO A 627 -21.35 -24.97 -28.46
N GLY A 628 -21.42 -24.55 -27.20
CA GLY A 628 -20.28 -24.03 -26.46
C GLY A 628 -19.90 -22.58 -26.79
N PHE A 629 -20.77 -21.74 -27.33
CA PHE A 629 -20.55 -20.32 -27.56
C PHE A 629 -21.86 -19.51 -27.55
N THR A 630 -21.78 -18.27 -27.08
CA THR A 630 -22.90 -17.33 -27.07
C THR A 630 -23.08 -16.67 -28.41
N VAL A 631 -24.35 -16.38 -28.80
CA VAL A 631 -24.70 -15.65 -30.03
C VAL A 631 -25.56 -14.43 -29.77
N GLY A 632 -26.07 -14.27 -28.55
CA GLY A 632 -26.85 -13.12 -28.13
C GLY A 632 -27.13 -13.16 -26.64
N LEU A 633 -26.94 -12.03 -25.99
CA LEU A 633 -27.17 -11.88 -24.55
C LEU A 633 -28.16 -10.74 -24.30
N GLY A 634 -29.15 -11.00 -23.46
CA GLY A 634 -30.06 -10.01 -22.92
C GLY A 634 -29.82 -9.86 -21.42
N ALA A 635 -29.42 -8.68 -20.98
CA ALA A 635 -28.95 -8.45 -19.61
C ALA A 635 -29.60 -7.21 -18.98
N GLY A 636 -29.94 -7.28 -17.70
CA GLY A 636 -30.29 -6.11 -16.88
C GLY A 636 -31.63 -5.45 -17.24
N GLN A 637 -32.57 -6.17 -17.89
CA GLN A 637 -33.85 -5.64 -18.24
C GLN A 637 -34.87 -5.83 -17.12
N MET A 638 -35.82 -4.88 -16.98
CA MET A 638 -36.89 -4.97 -15.99
C MET A 638 -37.88 -6.10 -16.28
N SER A 639 -38.07 -6.42 -17.55
CA SER A 639 -38.93 -7.51 -17.98
C SER A 639 -38.11 -8.62 -18.64
N ARG A 640 -38.50 -9.87 -18.42
CA ARG A 640 -37.82 -11.03 -19.01
C ARG A 640 -38.02 -11.10 -20.52
N VAL A 641 -39.19 -10.77 -21.02
CA VAL A 641 -39.48 -10.74 -22.47
C VAL A 641 -38.61 -9.69 -23.18
N ASP A 642 -38.32 -8.54 -22.54
CA ASP A 642 -37.40 -7.54 -23.09
C ASP A 642 -35.97 -8.10 -23.20
N SER A 643 -35.54 -8.90 -22.22
CA SER A 643 -34.25 -9.59 -22.29
C SER A 643 -34.21 -10.60 -23.45
N VAL A 644 -35.33 -11.33 -23.74
CA VAL A 644 -35.41 -12.21 -24.90
C VAL A 644 -35.28 -11.39 -26.19
N HIS A 645 -36.00 -10.27 -26.30
CA HIS A 645 -35.92 -9.39 -27.46
C HIS A 645 -34.52 -8.81 -27.65
N LEU A 646 -33.86 -8.35 -26.58
CA LEU A 646 -32.52 -7.82 -26.66
C LEU A 646 -31.50 -8.90 -27.11
N ALA A 647 -31.59 -10.10 -26.54
CA ALA A 647 -30.76 -11.24 -26.96
C ALA A 647 -31.03 -11.57 -28.46
N GLY A 648 -32.27 -11.53 -28.88
CA GLY A 648 -32.69 -11.73 -30.29
C GLY A 648 -32.13 -10.65 -31.23
N VAL A 649 -32.08 -9.39 -30.81
CA VAL A 649 -31.44 -8.32 -31.61
C VAL A 649 -29.97 -8.61 -31.81
N LYS A 650 -29.24 -9.00 -30.75
CA LYS A 650 -27.82 -9.36 -30.82
C LYS A 650 -27.59 -10.57 -31.70
N TYR A 651 -28.41 -11.58 -31.57
CA TYR A 651 -28.39 -12.78 -32.43
C TYR A 651 -28.62 -12.46 -33.94
N LYS A 652 -29.58 -11.61 -34.26
CA LYS A 652 -29.81 -11.16 -35.62
C LYS A 652 -28.62 -10.36 -36.20
N MET A 653 -27.91 -9.61 -35.36
CA MET A 653 -26.68 -8.94 -35.78
C MET A 653 -25.56 -9.95 -36.05
N TRP A 654 -25.42 -10.96 -35.20
CA TRP A 654 -24.46 -12.03 -35.37
C TRP A 654 -24.68 -12.83 -36.65
N LEU A 655 -25.95 -13.18 -36.98
CA LEU A 655 -26.34 -13.91 -38.19
C LEU A 655 -25.95 -13.22 -39.49
N LYS A 656 -25.72 -11.91 -39.51
CA LYS A 656 -25.31 -11.21 -40.75
C LYS A 656 -23.96 -11.71 -41.29
N ASN A 657 -23.13 -12.23 -40.45
CA ASN A 657 -21.78 -12.64 -40.79
C ASN A 657 -21.47 -14.12 -40.50
N HIS A 658 -22.45 -14.86 -39.96
CA HIS A 658 -22.24 -16.24 -39.53
C HIS A 658 -23.46 -17.11 -39.94
N PRO A 659 -23.24 -18.40 -40.20
CA PRO A 659 -24.33 -19.33 -40.41
C PRO A 659 -25.09 -19.56 -39.08
N GLU A 660 -26.39 -19.88 -39.22
CA GLU A 660 -27.21 -20.23 -38.08
C GLU A 660 -26.62 -21.40 -37.29
N PRO A 661 -26.49 -21.27 -35.94
CA PRO A 661 -25.97 -22.35 -35.11
C PRO A 661 -27.01 -23.47 -35.00
N SER A 662 -26.53 -24.71 -35.03
CA SER A 662 -27.38 -25.88 -34.85
C SER A 662 -26.82 -26.81 -33.80
N PRO A 663 -27.47 -26.94 -32.63
CA PRO A 663 -28.71 -26.29 -32.22
C PRO A 663 -28.51 -24.83 -31.75
N LEU A 664 -29.62 -24.05 -31.81
CA LEU A 664 -29.75 -22.78 -31.09
C LEU A 664 -30.60 -23.01 -29.84
N VAL A 665 -30.06 -22.62 -28.66
CA VAL A 665 -30.75 -22.82 -27.39
C VAL A 665 -30.83 -21.52 -26.59
N LEU A 666 -31.72 -21.50 -25.59
CA LEU A 666 -31.94 -20.39 -24.69
C LEU A 666 -31.80 -20.84 -23.23
N ALA A 667 -31.03 -20.09 -22.41
CA ALA A 667 -31.07 -20.19 -20.97
C ALA A 667 -31.61 -18.90 -20.34
N SER A 668 -32.35 -19.05 -19.25
CA SER A 668 -32.88 -17.94 -18.45
C SER A 668 -32.53 -18.13 -16.96
N ASP A 669 -32.02 -17.09 -16.33
CA ASP A 669 -31.59 -17.10 -14.93
C ASP A 669 -32.72 -17.34 -13.93
N ALA A 670 -33.97 -17.10 -14.31
CA ALA A 670 -35.16 -17.36 -13.50
C ALA A 670 -36.34 -17.83 -14.40
N PHE A 671 -37.45 -18.15 -13.76
CA PHE A 671 -38.66 -18.65 -14.47
C PHE A 671 -39.28 -17.63 -15.41
N PHE A 672 -40.00 -18.13 -16.40
CA PHE A 672 -40.85 -17.29 -17.23
C PHE A 672 -42.21 -17.09 -16.54
N PRO A 673 -42.66 -15.84 -16.31
CA PRO A 673 -43.93 -15.58 -15.62
C PRO A 673 -45.15 -15.83 -16.54
N PHE A 674 -44.95 -15.75 -17.87
CA PHE A 674 -45.99 -15.88 -18.91
C PHE A 674 -45.44 -16.60 -20.14
N ALA A 675 -46.31 -17.04 -21.04
CA ALA A 675 -45.96 -17.71 -22.30
C ALA A 675 -45.28 -16.78 -23.32
N ASP A 676 -45.48 -15.46 -23.23
CA ASP A 676 -44.97 -14.43 -24.16
C ASP A 676 -43.46 -14.53 -24.39
N GLY A 677 -42.69 -14.81 -23.31
CA GLY A 677 -41.26 -15.03 -23.41
C GLY A 677 -40.88 -16.28 -24.21
N ILE A 678 -41.69 -17.33 -24.15
CA ILE A 678 -41.52 -18.57 -24.93
C ILE A 678 -41.89 -18.35 -26.40
N GLU A 679 -42.96 -17.61 -26.65
CA GLU A 679 -43.39 -17.24 -28.02
C GLU A 679 -42.32 -16.37 -28.69
N ALA A 680 -41.79 -15.36 -27.98
CA ALA A 680 -40.70 -14.56 -28.47
C ALA A 680 -39.43 -15.40 -28.75
N ALA A 681 -39.08 -16.34 -27.87
CA ALA A 681 -37.97 -17.27 -28.05
C ALA A 681 -38.17 -18.18 -29.27
N ALA A 682 -39.36 -18.77 -29.43
CA ALA A 682 -39.72 -19.62 -30.59
C ALA A 682 -39.55 -18.88 -31.90
N SER A 683 -39.95 -17.59 -31.97
CA SER A 683 -39.82 -16.75 -33.18
C SER A 683 -38.34 -16.54 -33.61
N LEU A 684 -37.37 -16.81 -32.76
CA LEU A 684 -35.94 -16.73 -33.05
C LEU A 684 -35.36 -18.04 -33.62
N GLY A 685 -36.16 -19.12 -33.77
CA GLY A 685 -35.69 -20.42 -34.24
C GLY A 685 -35.03 -21.28 -33.16
N ILE A 686 -35.25 -20.97 -31.86
CA ILE A 686 -34.70 -21.72 -30.74
C ILE A 686 -35.30 -23.14 -30.76
N SER A 687 -34.46 -24.14 -30.51
CA SER A 687 -34.86 -25.53 -30.42
C SER A 687 -35.10 -26.02 -28.97
N ALA A 688 -34.41 -25.46 -28.01
CA ALA A 688 -34.49 -25.90 -26.61
C ALA A 688 -34.29 -24.75 -25.61
N ILE A 689 -34.93 -24.86 -24.44
CA ILE A 689 -34.95 -23.88 -23.40
C ILE A 689 -34.57 -24.52 -22.04
N ILE A 690 -33.79 -23.80 -21.22
CA ILE A 690 -33.48 -24.17 -19.82
C ILE A 690 -33.78 -22.99 -18.91
N HIS A 691 -34.50 -23.24 -17.81
CA HIS A 691 -34.79 -22.26 -16.79
C HIS A 691 -35.15 -22.94 -15.45
N PRO A 692 -35.22 -22.20 -14.32
CA PRO A 692 -35.49 -22.84 -13.01
C PRO A 692 -36.89 -23.44 -12.86
N GLY A 693 -37.92 -22.88 -13.53
CA GLY A 693 -39.29 -23.18 -13.17
C GLY A 693 -39.70 -22.53 -11.85
N GLY A 694 -40.84 -22.91 -11.29
CA GLY A 694 -41.36 -22.41 -10.02
C GLY A 694 -42.37 -21.26 -10.15
N SER A 695 -42.85 -20.97 -11.34
CA SER A 695 -43.96 -20.06 -11.57
C SER A 695 -45.29 -20.74 -11.32
N VAL A 696 -46.26 -20.02 -10.80
CA VAL A 696 -47.67 -20.48 -10.73
C VAL A 696 -48.22 -20.83 -12.13
N ARG A 697 -47.62 -20.27 -13.19
CA ARG A 697 -47.99 -20.47 -14.58
C ARG A 697 -47.05 -21.39 -15.36
N ASP A 698 -46.27 -22.24 -14.69
CA ASP A 698 -45.37 -23.17 -15.38
C ASP A 698 -46.10 -24.08 -16.37
N SER A 699 -47.34 -24.48 -16.07
CA SER A 699 -48.17 -25.30 -17.00
C SER A 699 -48.49 -24.56 -18.32
N GLU A 700 -48.71 -23.25 -18.28
CA GLU A 700 -48.93 -22.41 -19.45
C GLU A 700 -47.64 -22.27 -20.27
N VAL A 701 -46.53 -22.03 -19.61
CA VAL A 701 -45.19 -21.92 -20.20
C VAL A 701 -44.74 -23.22 -20.87
N ILE A 702 -44.99 -24.38 -20.23
CA ILE A 702 -44.70 -25.72 -20.77
C ILE A 702 -45.60 -26.01 -21.96
N SER A 703 -46.90 -25.64 -21.91
CA SER A 703 -47.83 -25.82 -23.02
C SER A 703 -47.40 -25.01 -24.25
N ALA A 704 -46.92 -23.77 -24.05
CA ALA A 704 -46.40 -22.95 -25.14
C ALA A 704 -45.13 -23.59 -25.77
N ALA A 705 -44.22 -24.13 -24.93
CA ALA A 705 -43.07 -24.84 -25.45
C ALA A 705 -43.46 -26.08 -26.29
N ASP A 706 -44.45 -26.84 -25.83
CA ASP A 706 -44.97 -27.99 -26.56
C ASP A 706 -45.61 -27.61 -27.88
N GLN A 707 -46.38 -26.50 -27.93
CA GLN A 707 -46.99 -25.99 -29.14
C GLN A 707 -45.94 -25.58 -30.21
N HIS A 708 -44.83 -25.05 -29.77
CA HIS A 708 -43.70 -24.67 -30.63
C HIS A 708 -42.66 -25.79 -30.82
N HIS A 709 -42.95 -27.02 -30.38
CA HIS A 709 -42.03 -28.17 -30.45
C HIS A 709 -40.67 -27.94 -29.82
N LEU A 710 -40.59 -27.11 -28.77
CA LEU A 710 -39.37 -26.84 -28.03
C LEU A 710 -39.11 -27.93 -26.98
N ALA A 711 -37.85 -28.29 -26.80
CA ALA A 711 -37.47 -29.05 -25.59
C ALA A 711 -37.32 -28.08 -24.43
N MET A 712 -37.79 -28.47 -23.23
CA MET A 712 -37.72 -27.64 -22.04
C MET A 712 -37.20 -28.40 -20.84
N ILE A 713 -36.19 -27.82 -20.17
CA ILE A 713 -35.59 -28.34 -18.94
C ILE A 713 -35.86 -27.36 -17.81
N LEU A 714 -36.32 -27.88 -16.67
CA LEU A 714 -36.39 -27.14 -15.41
C LEU A 714 -35.23 -27.57 -14.49
N THR A 715 -34.48 -26.57 -13.96
CA THR A 715 -33.31 -26.82 -13.07
C THR A 715 -33.64 -26.82 -11.59
N GLY A 716 -34.74 -26.15 -11.20
CA GLY A 716 -35.10 -25.92 -9.80
C GLY A 716 -34.18 -24.93 -9.06
N ILE A 717 -33.15 -24.38 -9.71
CA ILE A 717 -32.17 -23.45 -9.16
C ILE A 717 -32.20 -22.15 -9.92
N ARG A 718 -32.25 -21.03 -9.22
CA ARG A 718 -32.25 -19.66 -9.76
C ARG A 718 -30.87 -19.01 -9.58
N HIS A 719 -30.42 -18.26 -10.58
CA HIS A 719 -29.13 -17.56 -10.58
C HIS A 719 -29.29 -16.04 -10.74
N PHE A 720 -29.90 -15.35 -9.79
CA PHE A 720 -29.98 -13.90 -9.85
C PHE A 720 -28.63 -13.23 -9.60
N ARG A 721 -28.31 -12.27 -10.45
CA ARG A 721 -27.11 -11.42 -10.31
C ARG A 721 -27.50 -9.94 -10.52
N HIS A 722 -27.41 -9.15 -9.46
CA HIS A 722 -27.76 -7.72 -9.44
C HIS A 722 -26.54 -6.81 -9.41
#